data_6ffb182e5ee607fd851215696625b1ce
#
_entry.id   6ffb182e5ee607fd851215696625b1ce
#
_cell.length_a   1.000
_cell.length_b   1.000
_cell.length_c   1.000
_cell.angle_alpha   90.00
_cell.angle_beta   90.00
_cell.angle_gamma   90.00
#
_symmetry.space_group_name_H-M   'P 1'
#
loop_
_entity.id
_entity.type
_entity.pdbx_description
1 polymer ?
#
loop_
_entity_poly.entity_id
_entity_poly.type
_entity_poly.pdbx_seq_one_letter_code
_entity_poly.pdbx_strand_id
1 'polypeptide(L)'
;MDWSFLQINFHAISSSTAAAFTLFASLFFLVSIPRRSAATVHLGLGLLFIGIANVAYVITSSVYHPAAAFHRYFTVSFVPLAALHFGHFFWNFPNNPNKNVSRIVLVIQWTVTVALTVLFIETTLRGDRWFRFSAHYWDFAEWELSSYIANLIALFVLMVPAIAVWKMVRNERGLRWTIFWMMLAFLAGTLIPAIANKLSHAGRMSRGNFQVLYNLMTILGFFALIVIYINKTLDRTTFLAKVVGISLVTILVIFQWLSYASYLQAESAYNRLRNKDMRLAMVADNKSPDLLYLLRYDRDRGSSFEYHRRAPVLPEESGRMFAVIMAYHSALQGDAANLKQLESPYVKGYSVFFKGLSGESGPGELKQKFNELQKQMRIRRIQIRMIPDRTLDEKLTENLRTWANTDSPLQSFDQVAWQAWKDSIRNNPESPAQKKEALFKFYLQVHPDGQRYYRSHPEYGHVVCFALPGPEPGQYYEAGYSYQEFRQEQMKVALAEMWMLIGCLLIVLIGFRLFFKQTLIDPLQALLQGVQKINTGDLNIRLPVQVQDEIGFLTGSFNRMVTSIRRARGQLQDYATTLEDRVQARTLELQDTVKRIQDLKTRQDGDFFLTSLLIHPLTSNQVSSPSINIDMLLHQKKRFSFRRWEGEIGGDFCSAHTIQLRGHSYIVFLNGDAMGKSLQGAAGALILGSVFESIIQRTELSSEIQTLYPEMWLRDAYLELQKIFCTFDGYMMASMVLGVVEEHSGLMYYLNAEHPWPVLYRDGQASFPVIEQ
;
A
#
# COMPACT_ATOMS: atom_id res chain seq x y z
N MET A 1 -20.95 30.92 9.77
CA MET A 1 -20.43 30.42 8.48
C MET A 1 -21.14 29.10 8.18
N ASP A 2 -21.83 29.04 7.08
CA ASP A 2 -22.48 27.81 6.64
C ASP A 2 -21.44 26.86 6.06
N TRP A 3 -21.12 25.78 6.79
CA TRP A 3 -20.17 24.75 6.40
C TRP A 3 -20.82 23.61 5.63
N SER A 4 -22.05 23.79 5.13
CA SER A 4 -22.81 22.76 4.39
C SER A 4 -22.11 22.28 3.11
N PHE A 5 -21.17 23.07 2.58
CA PHE A 5 -20.35 22.72 1.42
C PHE A 5 -19.21 21.73 1.76
N LEU A 6 -18.83 21.60 3.05
CA LEU A 6 -17.80 20.66 3.47
C LEU A 6 -18.42 19.27 3.70
N GLN A 7 -18.05 18.31 2.90
CA GLN A 7 -18.63 16.97 2.91
C GLN A 7 -17.52 15.91 2.68
N ILE A 8 -16.76 15.64 3.74
CA ILE A 8 -15.68 14.66 3.73
C ILE A 8 -16.24 13.27 3.40
N ASN A 9 -15.56 12.54 2.55
CA ASN A 9 -15.90 11.17 2.17
C ASN A 9 -14.67 10.26 2.18
N PHE A 10 -14.86 8.98 1.90
CA PHE A 10 -13.78 8.00 1.80
C PHE A 10 -12.66 8.42 0.84
N HIS A 11 -12.98 9.02 -0.32
CA HIS A 11 -11.95 9.42 -1.28
C HIS A 11 -11.07 10.56 -0.73
N ALA A 12 -11.62 11.44 0.10
CA ALA A 12 -10.83 12.44 0.83
C ALA A 12 -9.87 11.79 1.82
N ILE A 13 -10.32 10.81 2.59
CA ILE A 13 -9.49 10.05 3.54
C ILE A 13 -8.38 9.29 2.80
N SER A 14 -8.74 8.58 1.75
CA SER A 14 -7.80 7.84 0.91
C SER A 14 -6.72 8.75 0.33
N SER A 15 -7.08 9.93 -0.16
CA SER A 15 -6.11 10.91 -0.66
C SER A 15 -5.30 11.56 0.46
N SER A 16 -5.87 11.70 1.68
CA SER A 16 -5.16 12.19 2.86
C SER A 16 -4.04 11.23 3.29
N THR A 17 -4.27 9.91 3.23
CA THR A 17 -3.23 8.92 3.53
C THR A 17 -2.07 9.01 2.54
N ALA A 18 -2.37 9.12 1.25
CA ALA A 18 -1.34 9.27 0.21
C ALA A 18 -0.60 10.62 0.31
N ALA A 19 -1.30 11.72 0.62
CA ALA A 19 -0.71 13.02 0.88
C ALA A 19 0.22 12.99 2.09
N ALA A 20 -0.24 12.45 3.22
CA ALA A 20 0.54 12.33 4.44
C ALA A 20 1.84 11.55 4.21
N PHE A 21 1.76 10.40 3.52
CA PHE A 21 2.92 9.60 3.17
C PHE A 21 3.92 10.39 2.30
N THR A 22 3.46 10.95 1.19
CA THR A 22 4.34 11.59 0.20
C THR A 22 4.94 12.88 0.71
N LEU A 23 4.19 13.69 1.47
CA LEU A 23 4.70 14.91 2.10
C LEU A 23 5.69 14.60 3.23
N PHE A 24 5.42 13.59 4.06
CA PHE A 24 6.36 13.17 5.10
C PHE A 24 7.66 12.65 4.47
N ALA A 25 7.57 11.79 3.46
CA ALA A 25 8.75 11.30 2.74
C ALA A 25 9.52 12.43 2.05
N SER A 26 8.83 13.39 1.45
CA SER A 26 9.45 14.60 0.87
C SER A 26 10.19 15.41 1.92
N LEU A 27 9.56 15.70 3.06
CA LEU A 27 10.16 16.44 4.18
C LEU A 27 11.41 15.72 4.69
N PHE A 28 11.35 14.39 4.79
CA PHE A 28 12.49 13.59 5.17
C PHE A 28 13.68 13.81 4.22
N PHE A 29 13.48 13.67 2.90
CA PHE A 29 14.56 13.82 1.92
C PHE A 29 15.03 15.25 1.77
N LEU A 30 14.14 16.24 1.84
CA LEU A 30 14.47 17.65 1.61
C LEU A 30 14.94 18.40 2.86
N VAL A 31 14.65 17.91 4.07
CA VAL A 31 15.00 18.63 5.30
C VAL A 31 15.89 17.81 6.22
N SER A 32 15.57 16.53 6.45
CA SER A 32 16.22 15.72 7.48
C SER A 32 17.60 15.18 7.09
N ILE A 33 17.97 15.19 5.81
CA ILE A 33 19.28 14.74 5.32
C ILE A 33 20.22 15.97 5.17
N PRO A 34 21.31 16.09 5.96
CA PRO A 34 22.13 17.30 5.98
C PRO A 34 22.92 17.54 4.68
N ARG A 35 23.50 16.48 4.11
CA ARG A 35 24.27 16.53 2.84
C ARG A 35 23.57 15.64 1.82
N ARG A 36 22.81 16.25 0.93
CA ARG A 36 21.95 15.57 -0.05
C ARG A 36 22.64 15.46 -1.39
N SER A 37 22.57 14.28 -1.99
CA SER A 37 22.91 14.09 -3.40
C SER A 37 21.84 14.73 -4.30
N ALA A 38 22.19 14.99 -5.55
CA ALA A 38 21.21 15.47 -6.54
C ALA A 38 20.04 14.48 -6.72
N ALA A 39 20.31 13.17 -6.64
CA ALA A 39 19.30 12.14 -6.67
C ALA A 39 18.29 12.30 -5.51
N THR A 40 18.77 12.47 -4.28
CA THR A 40 17.93 12.70 -3.09
C THR A 40 17.06 13.94 -3.23
N VAL A 41 17.58 15.03 -3.77
CA VAL A 41 16.82 16.27 -3.99
C VAL A 41 15.69 16.02 -5.00
N HIS A 42 16.00 15.37 -6.13
CA HIS A 42 14.98 15.10 -7.14
C HIS A 42 13.93 14.11 -6.64
N LEU A 43 14.30 13.09 -5.85
CA LEU A 43 13.34 12.19 -5.21
C LEU A 43 12.41 12.95 -4.25
N GLY A 44 12.99 13.82 -3.41
CA GLY A 44 12.22 14.64 -2.49
C GLY A 44 11.26 15.61 -3.19
N LEU A 45 11.69 16.26 -4.28
CA LEU A 45 10.83 17.15 -5.07
C LEU A 45 9.71 16.38 -5.80
N GLY A 46 10.02 15.21 -6.36
CA GLY A 46 9.00 14.35 -6.98
C GLY A 46 7.91 13.96 -5.98
N LEU A 47 8.29 13.57 -4.77
CA LEU A 47 7.36 13.25 -3.69
C LEU A 47 6.59 14.48 -3.21
N LEU A 48 7.20 15.67 -3.15
CA LEU A 48 6.54 16.92 -2.81
C LEU A 48 5.39 17.22 -3.79
N PHE A 49 5.68 17.15 -5.08
CA PHE A 49 4.69 17.47 -6.10
C PHE A 49 3.53 16.47 -6.15
N ILE A 50 3.80 15.17 -5.96
CA ILE A 50 2.72 14.18 -5.76
C ILE A 50 1.93 14.48 -4.49
N GLY A 51 2.59 14.89 -3.42
CA GLY A 51 1.94 15.27 -2.16
C GLY A 51 0.98 16.44 -2.35
N ILE A 52 1.40 17.51 -3.05
CA ILE A 52 0.54 18.66 -3.36
C ILE A 52 -0.66 18.25 -4.24
N ALA A 53 -0.44 17.38 -5.23
CA ALA A 53 -1.52 16.85 -6.06
C ALA A 53 -2.52 16.03 -5.24
N ASN A 54 -2.06 15.24 -4.26
CA ASN A 54 -2.94 14.50 -3.36
C ASN A 54 -3.72 15.43 -2.40
N VAL A 55 -3.11 16.50 -1.90
CA VAL A 55 -3.83 17.53 -1.13
C VAL A 55 -4.94 18.16 -1.97
N ALA A 56 -4.70 18.42 -3.25
CA ALA A 56 -5.75 18.91 -4.14
C ALA A 56 -6.90 17.91 -4.30
N TYR A 57 -6.61 16.60 -4.36
CA TYR A 57 -7.66 15.57 -4.32
C TYR A 57 -8.41 15.52 -2.98
N VAL A 58 -7.75 15.75 -1.84
CA VAL A 58 -8.42 15.88 -0.54
C VAL A 58 -9.44 17.02 -0.58
N ILE A 59 -9.02 18.19 -1.05
CA ILE A 59 -9.87 19.38 -1.12
C ILE A 59 -11.09 19.10 -2.01
N THR A 60 -10.89 18.59 -3.22
CA THR A 60 -12.01 18.36 -4.14
C THR A 60 -12.97 17.28 -3.67
N SER A 61 -12.47 16.25 -3.00
CA SER A 61 -13.32 15.18 -2.44
C SER A 61 -14.07 15.60 -1.18
N SER A 62 -13.57 16.65 -0.51
CA SER A 62 -14.20 17.20 0.71
C SER A 62 -15.16 18.34 0.44
N VAL A 63 -15.07 19.03 -0.70
CA VAL A 63 -15.82 20.24 -0.99
C VAL A 63 -16.90 19.97 -2.03
N TYR A 64 -18.17 20.06 -1.60
CA TYR A 64 -19.33 19.92 -2.49
C TYR A 64 -19.73 21.30 -3.07
N HIS A 65 -18.87 21.85 -3.91
CA HIS A 65 -19.11 23.12 -4.60
C HIS A 65 -18.42 23.11 -5.97
N PRO A 66 -18.99 23.71 -7.03
CA PRO A 66 -18.37 23.73 -8.37
C PRO A 66 -16.95 24.30 -8.42
N ALA A 67 -16.59 25.19 -7.49
CA ALA A 67 -15.22 25.71 -7.37
C ALA A 67 -14.20 24.62 -7.01
N ALA A 68 -14.61 23.48 -6.45
CA ALA A 68 -13.72 22.37 -6.17
C ALA A 68 -13.07 21.80 -7.46
N ALA A 69 -13.65 22.05 -8.64
CA ALA A 69 -13.05 21.70 -9.92
C ALA A 69 -11.67 22.32 -10.14
N PHE A 70 -11.35 23.43 -9.47
CA PHE A 70 -10.02 24.08 -9.57
C PHE A 70 -8.87 23.21 -9.01
N HIS A 71 -9.15 22.14 -8.28
CA HIS A 71 -8.14 21.14 -7.92
C HIS A 71 -7.39 20.62 -9.15
N ARG A 72 -8.05 20.64 -10.32
CA ARG A 72 -7.49 20.17 -11.57
C ARG A 72 -6.24 20.97 -11.97
N TYR A 73 -6.18 22.25 -11.66
CA TYR A 73 -5.02 23.10 -11.93
C TYR A 73 -3.79 22.59 -11.17
N PHE A 74 -3.97 22.14 -9.94
CA PHE A 74 -2.89 21.55 -9.16
C PHE A 74 -2.49 20.18 -9.71
N THR A 75 -3.44 19.31 -10.02
CA THR A 75 -3.11 17.96 -10.52
C THR A 75 -2.46 18.00 -11.89
N VAL A 76 -2.91 18.90 -12.78
CA VAL A 76 -2.34 19.08 -14.11
C VAL A 76 -0.94 19.69 -14.07
N SER A 77 -0.65 20.54 -13.09
CA SER A 77 0.67 21.16 -12.91
C SER A 77 1.66 20.22 -12.21
N PHE A 78 1.26 19.68 -11.08
CA PHE A 78 2.21 19.03 -10.16
C PHE A 78 2.45 17.54 -10.49
N VAL A 79 1.52 16.83 -11.11
CA VAL A 79 1.77 15.42 -11.49
C VAL A 79 2.83 15.29 -12.59
N PRO A 80 2.82 16.08 -13.68
CA PRO A 80 3.92 16.07 -14.64
C PRO A 80 5.26 16.51 -14.03
N LEU A 81 5.25 17.54 -13.15
CA LEU A 81 6.44 17.99 -12.43
C LEU A 81 7.02 16.86 -11.56
N ALA A 82 6.17 16.09 -10.90
CA ALA A 82 6.62 14.92 -10.15
C ALA A 82 7.27 13.89 -11.08
N ALA A 83 6.63 13.55 -12.19
CA ALA A 83 7.11 12.55 -13.14
C ALA A 83 8.50 12.91 -13.70
N LEU A 84 8.71 14.17 -14.09
CA LEU A 84 10.01 14.62 -14.58
C LEU A 84 11.09 14.57 -13.50
N HIS A 85 10.78 14.93 -12.24
CA HIS A 85 11.75 14.84 -11.15
C HIS A 85 12.11 13.40 -10.80
N PHE A 86 11.18 12.46 -10.88
CA PHE A 86 11.50 11.03 -10.77
C PHE A 86 12.40 10.57 -11.91
N GLY A 87 12.23 11.03 -13.15
CA GLY A 87 13.15 10.79 -14.26
C GLY A 87 14.56 11.29 -13.93
N HIS A 88 14.68 12.51 -13.41
CA HIS A 88 15.96 13.08 -13.00
C HIS A 88 16.55 12.43 -11.77
N PHE A 89 15.76 11.86 -10.86
CA PHE A 89 16.24 11.00 -9.79
C PHE A 89 17.02 9.80 -10.35
N PHE A 90 16.44 9.05 -11.29
CA PHE A 90 17.13 7.93 -11.92
C PHE A 90 18.32 8.37 -12.77
N TRP A 91 18.26 9.56 -13.39
CA TRP A 91 19.40 10.12 -14.13
C TRP A 91 20.59 10.41 -13.21
N ASN A 92 20.33 10.89 -12.00
CA ASN A 92 21.38 11.24 -11.04
C ASN A 92 21.84 10.07 -10.16
N PHE A 93 21.09 8.98 -10.07
CA PHE A 93 21.47 7.81 -9.27
C PHE A 93 22.19 6.75 -10.13
N PRO A 94 23.30 6.16 -9.66
CA PRO A 94 24.09 6.52 -8.48
C PRO A 94 24.96 7.76 -8.71
N ASN A 95 25.28 8.07 -9.95
CA ASN A 95 26.03 9.23 -10.40
C ASN A 95 25.52 9.74 -11.74
N ASN A 96 25.80 10.99 -12.08
CA ASN A 96 25.41 11.61 -13.34
C ASN A 96 26.66 11.99 -14.16
N PRO A 97 27.02 11.23 -15.19
CA PRO A 97 28.16 11.54 -16.05
C PRO A 97 27.91 12.76 -16.96
N ASN A 98 26.64 13.08 -17.25
CA ASN A 98 26.26 14.11 -18.23
C ASN A 98 25.41 15.22 -17.59
N LYS A 99 25.94 15.91 -16.58
CA LYS A 99 25.23 16.93 -15.81
C LYS A 99 24.62 18.05 -16.66
N ASN A 100 25.32 18.51 -17.70
CA ASN A 100 24.84 19.60 -18.56
C ASN A 100 23.64 19.17 -19.39
N VAL A 101 23.68 17.98 -19.99
CA VAL A 101 22.55 17.42 -20.75
C VAL A 101 21.33 17.25 -19.85
N SER A 102 21.54 16.69 -18.65
CA SER A 102 20.47 16.52 -17.65
C SER A 102 19.80 17.86 -17.30
N ARG A 103 20.58 18.93 -17.12
CA ARG A 103 20.03 20.27 -16.82
C ARG A 103 19.21 20.84 -17.96
N ILE A 104 19.72 20.71 -19.20
CA ILE A 104 19.01 21.20 -20.41
C ILE A 104 17.68 20.46 -20.55
N VAL A 105 17.68 19.13 -20.42
CA VAL A 105 16.46 18.31 -20.48
C VAL A 105 15.48 18.73 -19.37
N LEU A 106 15.95 18.97 -18.16
CA LEU A 106 15.13 19.43 -17.04
C LEU A 106 14.43 20.77 -17.39
N VAL A 107 15.18 21.74 -17.90
CA VAL A 107 14.62 23.06 -18.26
C VAL A 107 13.57 22.92 -19.35
N ILE A 108 13.84 22.13 -20.41
CA ILE A 108 12.87 21.89 -21.48
C ILE A 108 11.58 21.26 -20.93
N GLN A 109 11.70 20.24 -20.09
CA GLN A 109 10.55 19.54 -19.49
C GLN A 109 9.72 20.48 -18.59
N TRP A 110 10.38 21.31 -17.79
CA TRP A 110 9.72 22.35 -17.00
C TRP A 110 8.96 23.34 -17.89
N THR A 111 9.62 23.87 -18.91
CA THR A 111 9.02 24.84 -19.83
C THR A 111 7.78 24.27 -20.51
N VAL A 112 7.86 23.04 -21.05
CA VAL A 112 6.72 22.37 -21.70
C VAL A 112 5.57 22.15 -20.69
N THR A 113 5.90 21.70 -19.48
CA THR A 113 4.89 21.47 -18.44
C THR A 113 4.17 22.76 -18.06
N VAL A 114 4.92 23.85 -17.84
CA VAL A 114 4.35 25.15 -17.49
C VAL A 114 3.49 25.69 -18.64
N ALA A 115 3.97 25.62 -19.88
CA ALA A 115 3.23 26.08 -21.06
C ALA A 115 1.88 25.35 -21.21
N LEU A 116 1.88 24.00 -21.08
CA LEU A 116 0.64 23.23 -21.15
C LEU A 116 -0.28 23.50 -19.95
N THR A 117 0.27 23.75 -18.78
CA THR A 117 -0.51 24.12 -17.60
C THR A 117 -1.20 25.47 -17.81
N VAL A 118 -0.49 26.48 -18.30
CA VAL A 118 -1.06 27.82 -18.59
C VAL A 118 -2.16 27.69 -19.62
N LEU A 119 -1.92 26.97 -20.72
CA LEU A 119 -2.91 26.72 -21.74
C LEU A 119 -4.15 26.02 -21.20
N PHE A 120 -3.96 25.04 -20.31
CA PHE A 120 -5.07 24.34 -19.65
C PHE A 120 -5.89 25.29 -18.78
N ILE A 121 -5.23 26.14 -17.99
CA ILE A 121 -5.91 27.13 -17.15
C ILE A 121 -6.71 28.09 -18.02
N GLU A 122 -6.12 28.66 -19.08
CA GLU A 122 -6.77 29.61 -19.97
C GLU A 122 -8.02 28.98 -20.60
N THR A 123 -7.91 27.77 -21.14
CA THR A 123 -9.03 27.09 -21.82
C THR A 123 -10.15 26.68 -20.90
N THR A 124 -9.84 26.37 -19.63
CA THR A 124 -10.82 25.83 -18.67
C THR A 124 -11.37 26.87 -17.70
N LEU A 125 -10.78 28.04 -17.60
CA LEU A 125 -11.19 29.10 -16.66
C LEU A 125 -12.67 29.45 -16.77
N ARG A 126 -13.18 29.51 -18.02
CA ARG A 126 -14.59 29.78 -18.33
C ARG A 126 -15.35 28.53 -18.77
N GLY A 127 -14.72 27.35 -18.64
CA GLY A 127 -15.30 26.09 -19.08
C GLY A 127 -16.37 25.56 -18.13
N ASP A 128 -17.24 24.71 -18.68
CA ASP A 128 -18.27 24.02 -17.90
C ASP A 128 -17.66 23.08 -16.86
N ARG A 129 -18.26 23.01 -15.70
CA ARG A 129 -17.87 22.17 -14.59
C ARG A 129 -18.86 21.04 -14.41
N TRP A 130 -18.33 19.83 -14.21
CA TRP A 130 -19.13 18.64 -14.09
C TRP A 130 -18.91 17.97 -12.76
N PHE A 131 -20.00 17.45 -12.18
CA PHE A 131 -19.93 16.61 -11.01
C PHE A 131 -19.71 15.15 -11.44
N ARG A 132 -18.66 14.52 -10.94
CA ARG A 132 -18.35 13.11 -11.16
C ARG A 132 -18.87 12.29 -10.00
N PHE A 133 -20.03 11.67 -10.17
CA PHE A 133 -20.67 10.91 -9.12
C PHE A 133 -19.84 9.70 -8.64
N SER A 134 -19.14 9.01 -9.54
CA SER A 134 -18.34 7.82 -9.19
C SER A 134 -17.14 8.11 -8.28
N ALA A 135 -16.70 9.35 -8.21
CA ALA A 135 -15.60 9.80 -7.34
C ALA A 135 -16.02 10.96 -6.44
N HIS A 136 -17.29 11.35 -6.50
CA HIS A 136 -17.93 12.34 -5.64
C HIS A 136 -17.25 13.73 -5.63
N TYR A 137 -16.75 14.22 -6.78
CA TYR A 137 -16.14 15.53 -6.89
C TYR A 137 -16.48 16.26 -8.20
N TRP A 138 -16.25 17.58 -8.22
CA TRP A 138 -16.39 18.43 -9.38
C TRP A 138 -15.12 18.42 -10.23
N ASP A 139 -15.26 18.39 -11.57
CA ASP A 139 -14.18 18.40 -12.56
C ASP A 139 -14.53 19.31 -13.75
N PHE A 140 -13.55 19.69 -14.54
CA PHE A 140 -13.79 20.39 -15.80
C PHE A 140 -14.26 19.45 -16.89
N ALA A 141 -15.04 19.99 -17.82
CA ALA A 141 -15.59 19.26 -18.95
C ALA A 141 -14.57 19.02 -20.09
N GLU A 142 -13.41 19.68 -20.03
CA GLU A 142 -12.38 19.62 -21.04
C GLU A 142 -11.65 18.28 -21.08
N TRP A 143 -11.69 17.61 -22.23
CA TRP A 143 -11.12 16.27 -22.41
C TRP A 143 -9.88 16.23 -23.29
N GLU A 144 -9.84 17.07 -24.34
CA GLU A 144 -8.77 17.00 -25.34
C GLU A 144 -7.43 17.40 -24.74
N LEU A 145 -7.36 18.57 -24.12
CA LEU A 145 -6.14 19.06 -23.50
C LEU A 145 -5.71 18.21 -22.31
N SER A 146 -6.66 17.69 -21.54
CA SER A 146 -6.39 16.70 -20.48
C SER A 146 -5.73 15.43 -21.02
N SER A 147 -6.09 15.01 -22.24
CA SER A 147 -5.47 13.87 -22.92
C SER A 147 -4.01 14.16 -23.31
N TYR A 148 -3.71 15.34 -23.83
CA TYR A 148 -2.32 15.74 -24.14
C TYR A 148 -1.45 15.78 -22.89
N ILE A 149 -1.97 16.29 -21.77
CA ILE A 149 -1.25 16.31 -20.50
C ILE A 149 -1.04 14.88 -19.97
N ALA A 150 -2.03 14.01 -20.08
CA ALA A 150 -1.89 12.60 -19.72
C ALA A 150 -0.82 11.89 -20.57
N ASN A 151 -0.74 12.20 -21.86
CA ASN A 151 0.30 11.68 -22.74
C ASN A 151 1.69 12.21 -22.39
N LEU A 152 1.79 13.50 -21.99
CA LEU A 152 3.04 14.07 -21.49
C LEU A 152 3.52 13.37 -20.21
N ILE A 153 2.61 13.14 -19.27
CA ILE A 153 2.93 12.37 -18.05
C ILE A 153 3.42 10.96 -18.42
N ALA A 154 2.71 10.29 -19.34
CA ALA A 154 3.10 8.97 -19.81
C ALA A 154 4.50 8.98 -20.45
N LEU A 155 4.83 9.99 -21.24
CA LEU A 155 6.16 10.16 -21.83
C LEU A 155 7.23 10.30 -20.74
N PHE A 156 7.01 11.14 -19.73
CA PHE A 156 7.96 11.32 -18.63
C PHE A 156 8.12 10.05 -17.80
N VAL A 157 7.05 9.32 -17.55
CA VAL A 157 7.09 8.02 -16.84
C VAL A 157 7.86 6.98 -17.67
N LEU A 158 7.67 6.93 -18.98
CA LEU A 158 8.36 5.98 -19.86
C LEU A 158 9.86 6.30 -20.05
N MET A 159 10.28 7.55 -19.83
CA MET A 159 11.71 7.88 -19.80
C MET A 159 12.46 7.17 -18.66
N VAL A 160 11.80 6.89 -17.54
CA VAL A 160 12.45 6.25 -16.38
C VAL A 160 12.99 4.87 -16.70
N PRO A 161 12.20 3.91 -17.25
CA PRO A 161 12.76 2.61 -17.64
C PRO A 161 13.87 2.72 -18.68
N ALA A 162 13.79 3.65 -19.62
CA ALA A 162 14.86 3.88 -20.61
C ALA A 162 16.18 4.30 -19.91
N ILE A 163 16.10 5.27 -18.98
CA ILE A 163 17.25 5.72 -18.19
C ILE A 163 17.76 4.57 -17.29
N ALA A 164 16.86 3.85 -16.64
CA ALA A 164 17.22 2.74 -15.75
C ALA A 164 17.93 1.62 -16.51
N VAL A 165 17.42 1.20 -17.66
CA VAL A 165 18.07 0.17 -18.51
C VAL A 165 19.45 0.65 -18.98
N TRP A 166 19.55 1.92 -19.45
CA TRP A 166 20.84 2.49 -19.81
C TRP A 166 21.86 2.46 -18.66
N LYS A 167 21.41 2.77 -17.45
CA LYS A 167 22.23 2.70 -16.22
C LYS A 167 22.59 1.26 -15.85
N MET A 168 21.66 0.32 -15.98
CA MET A 168 21.90 -1.10 -15.69
C MET A 168 22.99 -1.70 -16.57
N VAL A 169 23.02 -1.35 -17.85
CA VAL A 169 24.05 -1.83 -18.78
C VAL A 169 25.45 -1.36 -18.39
N ARG A 170 25.56 -0.17 -17.80
CA ARG A 170 26.85 0.51 -17.48
C ARG A 170 27.38 0.25 -16.06
N ASN A 171 26.63 -0.43 -15.20
CA ASN A 171 27.02 -0.63 -13.81
C ASN A 171 27.25 -2.10 -13.46
N GLU A 172 27.90 -2.35 -12.33
CA GLU A 172 28.23 -3.69 -11.82
C GLU A 172 26.97 -4.48 -11.40
N ARG A 173 27.08 -5.81 -11.30
CA ARG A 173 25.95 -6.72 -11.04
C ARG A 173 25.11 -6.30 -9.82
N GLY A 174 25.71 -5.99 -8.69
CA GLY A 174 24.96 -5.63 -7.48
C GLY A 174 24.10 -4.36 -7.65
N LEU A 175 24.66 -3.35 -8.33
CA LEU A 175 23.96 -2.09 -8.60
C LEU A 175 22.89 -2.21 -9.69
N ARG A 176 23.10 -3.13 -10.66
CA ARG A 176 22.07 -3.45 -11.70
C ARG A 176 20.77 -3.90 -11.08
N TRP A 177 20.82 -4.86 -10.15
CA TRP A 177 19.64 -5.36 -9.46
C TRP A 177 18.98 -4.29 -8.59
N THR A 178 19.76 -3.45 -7.95
CA THR A 178 19.21 -2.31 -7.20
C THR A 178 18.42 -1.37 -8.10
N ILE A 179 18.99 -0.96 -9.25
CA ILE A 179 18.32 -0.09 -10.22
C ILE A 179 17.07 -0.77 -10.79
N PHE A 180 17.15 -2.09 -11.07
CA PHE A 180 16.02 -2.87 -11.54
C PHE A 180 14.84 -2.84 -10.56
N TRP A 181 15.09 -3.16 -9.28
CA TRP A 181 14.04 -3.16 -8.28
C TRP A 181 13.50 -1.76 -7.99
N MET A 182 14.35 -0.74 -8.02
CA MET A 182 13.90 0.66 -7.92
C MET A 182 13.01 1.05 -9.09
N MET A 183 13.37 0.67 -10.32
CA MET A 183 12.57 0.88 -11.52
C MET A 183 11.21 0.17 -11.40
N LEU A 184 11.21 -1.09 -10.98
CA LEU A 184 9.97 -1.86 -10.82
C LEU A 184 9.05 -1.23 -9.77
N ALA A 185 9.60 -0.81 -8.63
CA ALA A 185 8.86 -0.10 -7.58
C ALA A 185 8.28 1.23 -8.07
N PHE A 186 9.06 1.99 -8.83
CA PHE A 186 8.61 3.22 -9.47
C PHE A 186 7.46 2.96 -10.46
N LEU A 187 7.60 1.95 -11.32
CA LEU A 187 6.56 1.59 -12.29
C LEU A 187 5.27 1.12 -11.59
N ALA A 188 5.39 0.39 -10.48
CA ALA A 188 4.23 0.04 -9.67
C ALA A 188 3.49 1.30 -9.15
N GLY A 189 4.23 2.31 -8.69
CA GLY A 189 3.66 3.58 -8.19
C GLY A 189 3.16 4.54 -9.27
N THR A 190 3.55 4.36 -10.53
CA THR A 190 3.25 5.34 -11.60
C THR A 190 2.57 4.73 -12.82
N LEU A 191 3.09 3.63 -13.37
CA LEU A 191 2.57 3.02 -14.60
C LEU A 191 1.22 2.34 -14.35
N ILE A 192 1.05 1.64 -13.23
CA ILE A 192 -0.24 1.03 -12.86
C ILE A 192 -1.31 2.10 -12.72
N PRO A 193 -1.12 3.20 -11.96
CA PRO A 193 -2.04 4.34 -11.95
C PRO A 193 -2.27 4.98 -13.32
N ALA A 194 -1.24 5.12 -14.15
CA ALA A 194 -1.38 5.70 -15.49
C ALA A 194 -2.26 4.84 -16.41
N ILE A 195 -2.07 3.52 -16.39
CA ILE A 195 -2.93 2.55 -17.11
C ILE A 195 -4.36 2.63 -16.56
N ALA A 196 -4.54 2.63 -15.25
CA ALA A 196 -5.84 2.74 -14.61
C ALA A 196 -6.53 4.07 -14.98
N ASN A 197 -5.79 5.19 -15.05
CA ASN A 197 -6.31 6.46 -15.51
C ASN A 197 -6.80 6.38 -16.97
N LYS A 198 -6.02 5.76 -17.85
CA LYS A 198 -6.41 5.56 -19.25
C LYS A 198 -7.65 4.68 -19.39
N LEU A 199 -7.73 3.60 -18.59
CA LEU A 199 -8.93 2.74 -18.50
C LEU A 199 -10.14 3.52 -17.98
N SER A 200 -9.95 4.40 -17.00
CA SER A 200 -11.01 5.26 -16.48
C SER A 200 -11.48 6.28 -17.51
N HIS A 201 -10.58 6.90 -18.27
CA HIS A 201 -10.94 7.78 -19.39
C HIS A 201 -11.65 7.01 -20.52
N ALA A 202 -11.22 5.79 -20.81
CA ALA A 202 -11.90 4.90 -21.74
C ALA A 202 -13.23 4.35 -21.19
N GLY A 203 -13.61 4.68 -19.94
CA GLY A 203 -14.81 4.23 -19.25
C GLY A 203 -14.83 2.71 -18.93
N ARG A 204 -13.67 2.07 -18.94
CA ARG A 204 -13.51 0.66 -18.53
C ARG A 204 -13.36 0.48 -17.03
N MET A 205 -13.11 1.58 -16.31
CA MET A 205 -12.97 1.62 -14.86
C MET A 205 -13.67 2.86 -14.32
N SER A 206 -14.32 2.76 -13.17
CA SER A 206 -14.88 3.94 -12.51
C SER A 206 -13.81 4.92 -12.05
N ARG A 207 -14.15 6.19 -12.00
CA ARG A 207 -13.21 7.22 -11.51
C ARG A 207 -12.88 7.04 -10.03
N GLY A 208 -13.84 6.52 -9.24
CA GLY A 208 -13.62 6.18 -7.85
C GLY A 208 -12.61 5.04 -7.68
N ASN A 209 -12.78 3.93 -8.40
CA ASN A 209 -11.85 2.80 -8.36
C ASN A 209 -10.44 3.19 -8.82
N PHE A 210 -10.36 4.05 -9.86
CA PHE A 210 -9.07 4.62 -10.26
C PHE A 210 -8.41 5.37 -9.10
N GLN A 211 -9.15 6.21 -8.38
CA GLN A 211 -8.59 7.01 -7.29
C GLN A 211 -8.10 6.15 -6.12
N VAL A 212 -8.84 5.11 -5.76
CA VAL A 212 -8.42 4.14 -4.75
C VAL A 212 -7.13 3.44 -5.15
N LEU A 213 -7.08 2.93 -6.38
CA LEU A 213 -5.88 2.25 -6.91
C LEU A 213 -4.69 3.21 -7.02
N TYR A 214 -4.91 4.44 -7.47
CA TYR A 214 -3.89 5.48 -7.53
C TYR A 214 -3.28 5.75 -6.15
N ASN A 215 -4.10 5.96 -5.13
CA ASN A 215 -3.62 6.25 -3.78
C ASN A 215 -2.87 5.07 -3.19
N LEU A 216 -3.39 3.85 -3.33
CA LEU A 216 -2.75 2.64 -2.83
C LEU A 216 -1.39 2.38 -3.51
N MET A 217 -1.34 2.47 -4.85
CA MET A 217 -0.10 2.25 -5.60
C MET A 217 0.91 3.36 -5.37
N THR A 218 0.48 4.60 -5.16
CA THR A 218 1.34 5.70 -4.74
C THR A 218 2.05 5.39 -3.42
N ILE A 219 1.31 4.91 -2.42
CA ILE A 219 1.90 4.55 -1.12
C ILE A 219 2.86 3.37 -1.30
N LEU A 220 2.39 2.24 -1.85
CA LEU A 220 3.17 1.00 -1.93
C LEU A 220 4.38 1.12 -2.85
N GLY A 221 4.19 1.68 -4.05
CA GLY A 221 5.25 1.80 -5.05
C GLY A 221 6.36 2.76 -4.63
N PHE A 222 6.00 3.95 -4.14
CA PHE A 222 7.02 4.89 -3.66
C PHE A 222 7.64 4.46 -2.34
N PHE A 223 6.91 3.77 -1.47
CA PHE A 223 7.52 3.19 -0.28
C PHE A 223 8.60 2.16 -0.64
N ALA A 224 8.29 1.22 -1.54
CA ALA A 224 9.27 0.24 -2.01
C ALA A 224 10.50 0.94 -2.63
N LEU A 225 10.27 1.96 -3.48
CA LEU A 225 11.34 2.77 -4.05
C LEU A 225 12.21 3.42 -2.97
N ILE A 226 11.58 4.04 -1.98
CA ILE A 226 12.25 4.73 -0.86
C ILE A 226 13.08 3.74 -0.04
N VAL A 227 12.52 2.58 0.33
CA VAL A 227 13.22 1.57 1.11
C VAL A 227 14.46 1.06 0.39
N ILE A 228 14.33 0.75 -0.91
CA ILE A 228 15.47 0.30 -1.72
C ILE A 228 16.53 1.41 -1.80
N TYR A 229 16.10 2.64 -2.05
CA TYR A 229 17.02 3.78 -2.18
C TYR A 229 17.76 4.08 -0.88
N ILE A 230 17.07 4.19 0.26
CA ILE A 230 17.68 4.52 1.56
C ILE A 230 18.72 3.47 1.97
N ASN A 231 18.53 2.20 1.58
CA ASN A 231 19.48 1.13 1.91
C ASN A 231 20.72 1.10 1.01
N LYS A 232 20.73 1.88 -0.09
CA LYS A 232 21.81 1.90 -1.10
C LYS A 232 22.37 3.30 -1.38
N THR A 233 21.78 4.33 -0.80
CA THR A 233 22.32 5.70 -0.92
C THR A 233 23.56 5.89 -0.06
N LEU A 234 24.48 6.71 -0.55
CA LEU A 234 25.65 7.18 0.23
C LEU A 234 25.29 8.33 1.20
N ASP A 235 24.08 8.86 1.10
CA ASP A 235 23.60 9.92 1.97
C ASP A 235 23.38 9.38 3.39
N ARG A 236 23.83 10.13 4.39
CA ARG A 236 23.70 9.73 5.80
C ARG A 236 22.24 9.76 6.23
N THR A 237 21.67 8.58 6.46
CA THR A 237 20.32 8.42 6.99
C THR A 237 20.37 7.87 8.42
N THR A 238 19.45 8.31 9.27
CA THR A 238 19.35 7.80 10.64
C THR A 238 18.49 6.53 10.68
N PHE A 239 18.88 5.61 11.54
CA PHE A 239 18.08 4.39 11.80
C PHE A 239 16.64 4.72 12.24
N LEU A 240 16.52 5.75 13.11
CA LEU A 240 15.21 6.25 13.57
C LEU A 240 14.26 6.59 12.40
N ALA A 241 14.75 7.31 11.40
CA ALA A 241 13.93 7.69 10.25
C ALA A 241 13.46 6.49 9.44
N LYS A 242 14.28 5.43 9.34
CA LYS A 242 13.89 4.16 8.69
C LYS A 242 12.76 3.48 9.45
N VAL A 243 12.88 3.37 10.77
CA VAL A 243 11.85 2.72 11.62
C VAL A 243 10.54 3.50 11.59
N VAL A 244 10.60 4.82 11.82
CA VAL A 244 9.41 5.68 11.79
C VAL A 244 8.74 5.64 10.41
N GLY A 245 9.52 5.69 9.34
CA GLY A 245 9.01 5.61 7.97
C GLY A 245 8.29 4.29 7.68
N ILE A 246 8.87 3.14 8.06
CA ILE A 246 8.25 1.82 7.88
C ILE A 246 6.95 1.74 8.69
N SER A 247 6.98 2.14 9.95
CA SER A 247 5.81 2.13 10.83
C SER A 247 4.68 3.01 10.28
N LEU A 248 5.03 4.21 9.81
CA LEU A 248 4.08 5.14 9.21
C LEU A 248 3.37 4.50 8.01
N VAL A 249 4.15 3.93 7.08
CA VAL A 249 3.56 3.32 5.87
C VAL A 249 2.70 2.12 6.20
N THR A 250 3.17 1.25 7.11
CA THR A 250 2.39 0.08 7.54
C THR A 250 1.03 0.50 8.08
N ILE A 251 1.01 1.52 8.96
CA ILE A 251 -0.24 2.03 9.53
C ILE A 251 -1.11 2.67 8.46
N LEU A 252 -0.55 3.46 7.54
CA LEU A 252 -1.31 4.10 6.46
C LEU A 252 -1.93 3.09 5.51
N VAL A 253 -1.22 2.00 5.17
CA VAL A 253 -1.75 0.92 4.31
C VAL A 253 -2.89 0.18 5.01
N ILE A 254 -2.71 -0.19 6.28
CA ILE A 254 -3.75 -0.85 7.07
C ILE A 254 -4.97 0.07 7.19
N PHE A 255 -4.74 1.34 7.48
CA PHE A 255 -5.80 2.33 7.61
C PHE A 255 -6.56 2.53 6.29
N GLN A 256 -5.86 2.60 5.17
CA GLN A 256 -6.44 2.70 3.83
C GLN A 256 -7.37 1.51 3.55
N TRP A 257 -6.94 0.29 3.89
CA TRP A 257 -7.74 -0.91 3.69
C TRP A 257 -8.97 -0.95 4.61
N LEU A 258 -8.78 -0.60 5.89
CA LEU A 258 -9.86 -0.54 6.88
C LEU A 258 -10.93 0.49 6.50
N SER A 259 -10.49 1.69 6.12
CA SER A 259 -11.37 2.77 5.66
C SER A 259 -12.15 2.39 4.39
N TYR A 260 -11.53 1.65 3.47
CA TYR A 260 -12.22 1.14 2.29
C TYR A 260 -13.29 0.11 2.65
N ALA A 261 -12.99 -0.80 3.57
CA ALA A 261 -13.96 -1.78 4.05
C ALA A 261 -15.14 -1.10 4.78
N SER A 262 -14.86 -0.11 5.61
CA SER A 262 -15.86 0.72 6.30
C SER A 262 -16.75 1.48 5.30
N TYR A 263 -16.16 2.07 4.27
CA TYR A 263 -16.89 2.74 3.19
C TYR A 263 -17.86 1.78 2.48
N LEU A 264 -17.41 0.58 2.08
CA LEU A 264 -18.26 -0.42 1.44
C LEU A 264 -19.41 -0.86 2.34
N GLN A 265 -19.14 -1.01 3.64
CA GLN A 265 -20.16 -1.36 4.63
C GLN A 265 -21.20 -0.26 4.78
N ALA A 266 -20.76 1.00 4.88
CA ALA A 266 -21.65 2.16 4.97
C ALA A 266 -22.51 2.33 3.72
N GLU A 267 -21.92 2.18 2.52
CA GLU A 267 -22.69 2.18 1.26
C GLU A 267 -23.72 1.05 1.20
N SER A 268 -23.32 -0.14 1.60
CA SER A 268 -24.24 -1.30 1.62
C SER A 268 -25.38 -1.08 2.62
N ALA A 269 -25.10 -0.51 3.79
CA ALA A 269 -26.12 -0.17 4.79
C ALA A 269 -27.10 0.88 4.25
N TYR A 270 -26.59 1.95 3.64
CA TYR A 270 -27.41 2.97 3.00
C TYR A 270 -28.32 2.38 1.91
N ASN A 271 -27.74 1.55 1.03
CA ASN A 271 -28.48 0.91 -0.05
C ASN A 271 -29.63 0.03 0.50
N ARG A 272 -29.35 -0.78 1.54
CA ARG A 272 -30.39 -1.61 2.17
C ARG A 272 -31.51 -0.76 2.77
N LEU A 273 -31.15 0.32 3.46
CA LEU A 273 -32.14 1.23 4.07
C LEU A 273 -33.02 1.87 2.99
N ARG A 274 -32.41 2.45 1.95
CA ARG A 274 -33.15 3.16 0.89
C ARG A 274 -33.97 2.20 0.01
N ASN A 275 -33.48 1.00 -0.23
CA ASN A 275 -34.29 -0.03 -0.88
C ASN A 275 -35.52 -0.43 -0.05
N LYS A 276 -35.35 -0.55 1.28
CA LYS A 276 -36.48 -0.78 2.18
C LYS A 276 -37.47 0.38 2.17
N ASP A 277 -37.00 1.62 2.28
CA ASP A 277 -37.82 2.84 2.23
C ASP A 277 -38.61 2.93 0.93
N MET A 278 -37.95 2.66 -0.20
CA MET A 278 -38.58 2.65 -1.51
C MET A 278 -39.72 1.62 -1.59
N ARG A 279 -39.45 0.39 -1.13
CA ARG A 279 -40.46 -0.69 -1.14
C ARG A 279 -41.64 -0.35 -0.25
N LEU A 280 -41.40 0.23 0.92
CA LEU A 280 -42.48 0.73 1.78
C LEU A 280 -43.27 1.83 1.09
N ALA A 281 -42.59 2.77 0.41
CA ALA A 281 -43.24 3.86 -0.30
C ALA A 281 -44.10 3.40 -1.48
N MET A 282 -43.77 2.25 -2.09
CA MET A 282 -44.57 1.67 -3.18
C MET A 282 -45.88 1.07 -2.70
N VAL A 283 -45.98 0.61 -1.46
CA VAL A 283 -47.12 -0.15 -0.94
C VAL A 283 -47.88 0.59 0.15
N ALA A 284 -47.19 1.38 0.98
CA ALA A 284 -47.79 2.10 2.11
C ALA A 284 -48.07 3.57 1.79
N ASP A 285 -49.10 4.13 2.40
CA ASP A 285 -49.38 5.58 2.32
C ASP A 285 -48.37 6.43 3.12
N ASN A 286 -47.66 5.81 4.05
CA ASN A 286 -46.62 6.47 4.84
C ASN A 286 -45.31 6.50 4.09
N LYS A 287 -44.89 7.67 3.62
CA LYS A 287 -43.68 7.91 2.87
C LYS A 287 -42.54 8.32 3.81
N SER A 288 -41.33 7.78 3.55
CA SER A 288 -40.14 8.21 4.31
C SER A 288 -39.93 9.73 4.19
N PRO A 289 -39.56 10.43 5.27
CA PRO A 289 -39.28 11.88 5.22
C PRO A 289 -38.10 12.21 4.30
N ASP A 290 -37.21 11.26 4.05
CA ASP A 290 -36.02 11.45 3.20
C ASP A 290 -36.32 11.26 1.71
N LEU A 291 -37.51 10.72 1.38
CA LEU A 291 -37.92 10.50 0.00
C LEU A 291 -38.28 11.85 -0.65
N LEU A 292 -37.61 12.19 -1.74
CA LEU A 292 -37.88 13.41 -2.51
C LEU A 292 -39.06 13.20 -3.46
N TYR A 293 -39.06 12.08 -4.16
CA TYR A 293 -40.12 11.70 -5.08
C TYR A 293 -40.15 10.20 -5.27
N LEU A 294 -41.30 9.67 -5.65
CA LEU A 294 -41.53 8.32 -6.15
C LEU A 294 -42.21 8.44 -7.52
N LEU A 295 -41.52 8.01 -8.54
CA LEU A 295 -42.01 7.96 -9.91
C LEU A 295 -42.42 6.51 -10.25
N ARG A 296 -43.61 6.33 -10.78
CA ARG A 296 -44.07 5.09 -11.35
C ARG A 296 -44.06 5.19 -12.87
N TYR A 297 -43.48 4.23 -13.51
CA TYR A 297 -43.60 4.02 -14.94
C TYR A 297 -44.44 2.79 -15.19
N ASP A 298 -45.45 2.95 -16.06
CA ASP A 298 -46.31 1.86 -16.53
C ASP A 298 -46.19 1.82 -18.04
N ARG A 299 -46.01 0.61 -18.60
CA ARG A 299 -45.82 0.41 -20.05
C ARG A 299 -46.96 1.01 -20.87
N ASP A 300 -48.20 0.89 -20.38
CA ASP A 300 -49.41 1.26 -21.10
C ASP A 300 -49.86 2.70 -20.81
N ARG A 301 -49.53 3.21 -19.62
CA ARG A 301 -50.01 4.52 -19.11
C ARG A 301 -48.94 5.60 -19.06
N GLY A 302 -47.67 5.26 -19.33
CA GLY A 302 -46.55 6.18 -19.23
C GLY A 302 -46.09 6.41 -17.79
N SER A 303 -45.41 7.54 -17.55
CA SER A 303 -44.84 7.87 -16.24
C SER A 303 -45.77 8.78 -15.45
N SER A 304 -45.94 8.48 -14.16
CA SER A 304 -46.68 9.32 -13.21
C SER A 304 -45.93 9.43 -11.89
N PHE A 305 -46.04 10.57 -11.21
CA PHE A 305 -45.55 10.70 -9.84
C PHE A 305 -46.56 10.11 -8.86
N GLU A 306 -46.14 9.11 -8.12
CA GLU A 306 -46.91 8.57 -6.98
C GLU A 306 -46.70 9.44 -5.72
N TYR A 307 -45.52 10.10 -5.64
CA TYR A 307 -45.19 11.03 -4.54
C TYR A 307 -44.13 12.03 -5.00
N HIS A 308 -44.24 13.26 -4.54
CA HIS A 308 -43.21 14.29 -4.63
C HIS A 308 -43.26 15.23 -3.45
N ARG A 309 -42.10 15.63 -2.95
CA ARG A 309 -41.95 16.51 -1.78
C ARG A 309 -42.23 17.99 -2.11
N ARG A 310 -41.92 18.38 -3.34
CA ARG A 310 -42.21 19.70 -3.90
C ARG A 310 -42.91 19.48 -5.23
N ALA A 311 -43.88 20.31 -5.56
CA ALA A 311 -44.54 20.23 -6.85
C ALA A 311 -43.52 20.32 -7.97
N PRO A 312 -43.35 19.32 -8.86
CA PRO A 312 -42.37 19.37 -9.93
C PRO A 312 -42.81 20.44 -10.93
N VAL A 313 -41.84 21.28 -11.35
CA VAL A 313 -42.09 22.32 -12.36
C VAL A 313 -42.45 21.67 -13.71
N LEU A 314 -41.97 20.46 -13.98
CA LEU A 314 -42.29 19.68 -15.17
C LEU A 314 -42.30 18.17 -14.85
N PRO A 315 -43.45 17.58 -14.48
CA PRO A 315 -43.60 16.13 -14.34
C PRO A 315 -43.15 15.36 -15.58
N GLU A 316 -43.32 15.96 -16.75
CA GLU A 316 -42.95 15.40 -18.04
C GLU A 316 -41.44 15.19 -18.21
N GLU A 317 -40.56 16.06 -17.71
CA GLU A 317 -39.09 15.88 -17.89
C GLU A 317 -38.52 14.74 -17.05
N SER A 318 -38.95 14.62 -15.81
CA SER A 318 -38.50 13.52 -14.96
C SER A 318 -39.08 12.19 -15.43
N GLY A 319 -40.34 12.18 -15.87
CA GLY A 319 -40.99 11.01 -16.47
C GLY A 319 -40.33 10.61 -17.80
N ARG A 320 -39.90 11.58 -18.62
CA ARG A 320 -39.18 11.32 -19.87
C ARG A 320 -37.82 10.70 -19.61
N MET A 321 -37.08 11.19 -18.59
CA MET A 321 -35.78 10.63 -18.22
C MET A 321 -35.90 9.20 -17.75
N PHE A 322 -36.89 8.92 -16.90
CA PHE A 322 -37.17 7.57 -16.44
C PHE A 322 -37.61 6.65 -17.59
N ALA A 323 -38.46 7.13 -18.48
CA ALA A 323 -38.89 6.41 -19.68
C ALA A 323 -37.67 6.06 -20.58
N VAL A 324 -36.68 6.96 -20.67
CA VAL A 324 -35.46 6.70 -21.42
C VAL A 324 -34.61 5.64 -20.74
N ILE A 325 -34.46 5.70 -19.41
CA ILE A 325 -33.75 4.67 -18.63
C ILE A 325 -34.41 3.31 -18.81
N MET A 326 -35.74 3.28 -18.71
CA MET A 326 -36.50 2.04 -18.86
C MET A 326 -36.57 1.53 -20.29
N ALA A 327 -36.63 2.43 -21.27
CA ALA A 327 -36.53 2.04 -22.70
C ALA A 327 -35.12 1.52 -23.03
N TYR A 328 -34.06 2.08 -22.43
CA TYR A 328 -32.71 1.54 -22.51
C TYR A 328 -32.66 0.11 -21.92
N HIS A 329 -33.24 -0.11 -20.76
CA HIS A 329 -33.37 -1.43 -20.15
C HIS A 329 -34.18 -2.40 -21.05
N SER A 330 -35.31 -1.96 -21.59
CA SER A 330 -36.16 -2.78 -22.47
C SER A 330 -35.48 -3.05 -23.83
N ALA A 331 -34.74 -2.09 -24.38
CA ALA A 331 -34.02 -2.29 -25.64
C ALA A 331 -32.86 -3.28 -25.50
N LEU A 332 -32.18 -3.27 -24.36
CA LEU A 332 -31.17 -4.29 -24.01
C LEU A 332 -31.77 -5.67 -23.83
N GLN A 333 -33.09 -5.75 -23.55
CA GLN A 333 -33.86 -7.00 -23.47
C GLN A 333 -34.42 -7.47 -24.81
N GLY A 334 -34.16 -6.76 -25.91
CA GLY A 334 -34.64 -7.13 -27.26
C GLY A 334 -36.13 -6.80 -27.53
N ASP A 335 -36.79 -6.05 -26.63
CA ASP A 335 -38.21 -5.69 -26.77
C ASP A 335 -38.39 -4.48 -27.73
N ALA A 336 -38.52 -4.77 -29.03
CA ALA A 336 -38.70 -3.77 -30.07
C ALA A 336 -40.02 -2.99 -29.97
N ALA A 337 -41.02 -3.47 -29.23
CA ALA A 337 -42.33 -2.82 -29.12
C ALA A 337 -42.27 -1.55 -28.26
N ASN A 338 -41.40 -1.50 -27.25
CA ASN A 338 -41.18 -0.30 -26.43
C ASN A 338 -40.44 0.82 -27.15
N LEU A 339 -39.70 0.50 -28.22
CA LEU A 339 -39.00 1.51 -29.04
C LEU A 339 -39.99 2.40 -29.83
N LYS A 340 -41.17 1.89 -30.19
CA LYS A 340 -42.17 2.68 -30.93
C LYS A 340 -42.92 3.72 -30.09
N GLN A 341 -43.06 3.51 -28.78
CA GLN A 341 -43.67 4.49 -27.87
C GLN A 341 -42.79 5.70 -27.54
N LEU A 342 -41.51 5.58 -27.88
CA LEU A 342 -40.54 6.64 -27.70
C LEU A 342 -40.44 7.63 -28.87
N GLU A 343 -41.40 7.65 -29.78
CA GLU A 343 -41.46 8.51 -30.97
C GLU A 343 -41.77 10.00 -30.68
N SER A 344 -41.69 10.45 -29.43
CA SER A 344 -41.74 11.88 -29.13
C SER A 344 -40.54 12.61 -29.74
N PRO A 345 -40.66 13.89 -30.17
CA PRO A 345 -39.60 14.68 -30.75
C PRO A 345 -38.34 14.77 -29.88
N TYR A 346 -38.49 14.62 -28.56
CA TYR A 346 -37.39 14.61 -27.60
C TYR A 346 -36.65 13.26 -27.56
N VAL A 347 -37.27 12.21 -28.04
CA VAL A 347 -36.75 10.85 -28.04
C VAL A 347 -36.17 10.45 -29.40
N LYS A 348 -36.40 11.24 -30.46
CA LYS A 348 -35.81 10.97 -31.78
C LYS A 348 -34.28 10.82 -31.77
N GLY A 349 -33.59 11.60 -30.93
CA GLY A 349 -32.15 11.44 -30.71
C GLY A 349 -31.78 10.10 -30.06
N TYR A 350 -32.66 9.56 -29.22
CA TYR A 350 -32.49 8.28 -28.58
C TYR A 350 -32.89 7.09 -29.47
N SER A 351 -33.80 7.31 -30.44
CA SER A 351 -34.21 6.26 -31.35
C SER A 351 -33.05 5.73 -32.21
N VAL A 352 -32.09 6.57 -32.55
CA VAL A 352 -30.87 6.17 -33.25
C VAL A 352 -29.98 5.32 -32.35
N PHE A 353 -29.87 5.67 -31.08
CA PHE A 353 -29.14 4.91 -30.08
C PHE A 353 -29.80 3.56 -29.83
N PHE A 354 -31.10 3.54 -29.65
CA PHE A 354 -31.88 2.30 -29.41
C PHE A 354 -31.95 1.39 -30.65
N LYS A 355 -32.00 1.93 -31.86
CA LYS A 355 -31.84 1.14 -33.10
C LYS A 355 -30.46 0.51 -33.21
N GLY A 356 -29.42 1.18 -32.67
CA GLY A 356 -28.08 0.61 -32.56
C GLY A 356 -27.97 -0.48 -31.48
N LEU A 357 -28.83 -0.46 -30.45
CA LEU A 357 -28.87 -1.46 -29.38
C LEU A 357 -29.60 -2.74 -29.82
N SER A 358 -30.63 -2.63 -30.66
CA SER A 358 -31.38 -3.77 -31.20
C SER A 358 -30.67 -4.50 -32.35
N GLY A 359 -29.55 -3.98 -32.84
CA GLY A 359 -28.70 -4.64 -33.83
C GLY A 359 -27.41 -5.11 -33.19
N GLU A 360 -26.72 -6.06 -33.75
CA GLU A 360 -25.50 -6.78 -33.34
C GLU A 360 -24.29 -5.95 -32.85
N SER A 361 -24.53 -4.77 -32.30
CA SER A 361 -23.48 -3.82 -31.84
C SER A 361 -22.82 -4.27 -30.53
N GLY A 362 -21.52 -4.38 -30.54
CA GLY A 362 -20.75 -4.73 -29.35
C GLY A 362 -20.74 -3.61 -28.27
N PRO A 363 -20.39 -3.93 -26.99
CA PRO A 363 -20.43 -2.99 -25.86
C PRO A 363 -19.62 -1.68 -26.10
N GLY A 364 -18.56 -1.73 -26.90
CA GLY A 364 -17.74 -0.57 -27.25
C GLY A 364 -18.45 0.42 -28.18
N GLU A 365 -19.22 -0.10 -29.14
CA GLU A 365 -19.95 0.68 -30.14
C GLU A 365 -21.19 1.33 -29.53
N LEU A 366 -21.86 0.64 -28.61
CA LEU A 366 -22.94 1.17 -27.79
C LEU A 366 -22.49 2.37 -26.97
N LYS A 367 -21.29 2.29 -26.40
CA LYS A 367 -20.69 3.39 -25.64
C LYS A 367 -20.36 4.59 -26.51
N GLN A 368 -19.83 4.37 -27.70
CA GLN A 368 -19.52 5.45 -28.64
C GLN A 368 -20.80 6.16 -29.06
N LYS A 369 -21.85 5.42 -29.41
CA LYS A 369 -23.18 5.95 -29.75
C LYS A 369 -23.83 6.67 -28.57
N PHE A 370 -23.67 6.18 -27.34
CA PHE A 370 -24.13 6.85 -26.12
C PHE A 370 -23.38 8.16 -25.86
N ASN A 371 -22.08 8.19 -26.07
CA ASN A 371 -21.27 9.41 -25.92
C ASN A 371 -21.63 10.45 -26.98
N GLU A 372 -21.89 10.03 -28.21
CA GLU A 372 -22.38 10.91 -29.27
C GLU A 372 -23.76 11.49 -28.96
N LEU A 373 -24.65 10.66 -28.45
CA LEU A 373 -25.98 11.08 -28.01
C LEU A 373 -25.87 12.07 -26.84
N GLN A 374 -25.02 11.78 -25.87
CA GLN A 374 -24.74 12.65 -24.76
C GLN A 374 -24.18 14.02 -25.23
N LYS A 375 -23.36 14.01 -26.28
CA LYS A 375 -22.80 15.21 -26.91
C LYS A 375 -23.88 16.03 -27.61
N GLN A 376 -24.80 15.39 -28.34
CA GLN A 376 -25.94 16.04 -29.00
C GLN A 376 -26.96 16.60 -28.00
N MET A 377 -27.17 15.96 -26.90
CA MET A 377 -28.09 16.40 -25.84
C MET A 377 -27.51 17.57 -25.04
N ARG A 378 -26.19 17.65 -24.89
CA ARG A 378 -25.45 18.78 -24.34
C ARG A 378 -25.74 20.08 -25.07
N ILE A 379 -25.76 20.04 -26.41
CA ILE A 379 -26.04 21.19 -27.28
C ILE A 379 -27.47 21.72 -27.04
N ARG A 380 -28.39 20.88 -26.55
CA ARG A 380 -29.78 21.23 -26.30
C ARG A 380 -30.14 21.46 -24.81
N ARG A 381 -29.16 21.70 -23.94
CA ARG A 381 -29.34 21.93 -22.47
C ARG A 381 -30.04 20.83 -21.69
N ILE A 382 -30.21 19.63 -22.24
CA ILE A 382 -30.78 18.48 -21.51
C ILE A 382 -29.60 17.68 -20.95
N GLN A 383 -29.25 17.91 -19.69
CA GLN A 383 -28.19 17.15 -19.00
C GLN A 383 -28.73 15.81 -18.52
N ILE A 384 -28.87 14.82 -19.37
CA ILE A 384 -29.00 13.44 -18.93
C ILE A 384 -27.61 12.92 -18.63
N ARG A 385 -27.22 12.94 -17.36
CA ARG A 385 -26.04 12.24 -16.87
C ARG A 385 -26.46 10.88 -16.36
N MET A 386 -26.71 9.97 -17.27
CA MET A 386 -26.53 8.56 -16.94
C MET A 386 -25.03 8.35 -16.83
N ILE A 387 -24.59 7.85 -15.70
CA ILE A 387 -23.19 7.56 -15.47
C ILE A 387 -22.86 6.29 -16.22
N PRO A 388 -21.92 6.32 -17.12
CA PRO A 388 -21.17 5.13 -17.43
C PRO A 388 -20.12 4.95 -16.33
N ASP A 389 -20.52 4.48 -15.18
CA ASP A 389 -19.63 3.67 -14.38
C ASP A 389 -19.57 2.32 -15.09
N ARG A 390 -18.49 2.00 -15.74
CA ARG A 390 -18.40 0.81 -16.60
C ARG A 390 -18.50 -0.49 -15.82
N THR A 391 -18.19 -0.48 -14.51
CA THR A 391 -18.49 -1.60 -13.62
C THR A 391 -19.99 -1.77 -13.41
N LEU A 392 -20.74 -0.67 -13.42
CA LEU A 392 -22.20 -0.70 -13.47
C LEU A 392 -22.68 -1.12 -14.86
N ASP A 393 -22.08 -0.64 -15.95
CA ASP A 393 -22.36 -1.00 -17.33
C ASP A 393 -22.03 -2.47 -17.64
N GLU A 394 -20.91 -3.02 -17.14
CA GLU A 394 -20.57 -4.45 -17.34
C GLU A 394 -21.46 -5.35 -16.50
N LYS A 395 -21.71 -5.04 -15.24
CA LYS A 395 -22.68 -5.75 -14.41
C LYS A 395 -24.10 -5.56 -14.89
N LEU A 396 -24.46 -4.35 -15.31
CA LEU A 396 -25.75 -4.05 -15.90
C LEU A 396 -25.90 -4.79 -17.23
N THR A 397 -24.89 -4.77 -18.09
CA THR A 397 -24.88 -5.47 -19.38
C THR A 397 -24.85 -6.98 -19.19
N GLU A 398 -24.20 -7.51 -18.17
CA GLU A 398 -24.17 -8.94 -17.84
C GLU A 398 -25.46 -9.37 -17.16
N ASN A 399 -26.02 -8.60 -16.24
CA ASN A 399 -27.33 -8.81 -15.67
C ASN A 399 -28.44 -8.66 -16.72
N LEU A 400 -28.32 -7.71 -17.64
CA LEU A 400 -29.24 -7.49 -18.73
C LEU A 400 -29.11 -8.55 -19.83
N ARG A 401 -27.91 -9.09 -20.09
CA ARG A 401 -27.73 -10.30 -20.93
C ARG A 401 -28.34 -11.53 -20.29
N THR A 402 -28.17 -11.69 -18.99
CA THR A 402 -28.80 -12.76 -18.22
C THR A 402 -30.33 -12.60 -18.24
N TRP A 403 -30.82 -11.37 -18.13
CA TRP A 403 -32.23 -11.03 -18.26
C TRP A 403 -32.76 -11.19 -19.70
N ALA A 404 -31.98 -10.82 -20.71
CA ALA A 404 -32.36 -10.98 -22.12
C ALA A 404 -32.39 -12.44 -22.59
N ASN A 405 -31.61 -13.31 -21.98
CA ASN A 405 -31.62 -14.75 -22.21
C ASN A 405 -32.72 -15.49 -21.43
N THR A 406 -33.43 -14.76 -20.56
CA THR A 406 -34.59 -15.28 -19.83
C THR A 406 -35.84 -14.60 -20.38
N ASP A 407 -36.80 -15.35 -20.85
CA ASP A 407 -38.02 -14.89 -21.54
C ASP A 407 -38.91 -13.93 -20.71
N SER A 408 -38.48 -13.49 -19.53
CA SER A 408 -39.17 -12.51 -18.71
C SER A 408 -38.20 -11.80 -17.73
N PRO A 409 -38.23 -10.45 -17.62
CA PRO A 409 -37.50 -9.72 -16.57
C PRO A 409 -37.96 -10.09 -15.15
N LEU A 410 -38.93 -10.93 -15.01
CA LEU A 410 -39.51 -11.44 -13.77
C LEU A 410 -39.18 -12.92 -13.51
N GLN A 411 -38.19 -13.51 -14.18
CA GLN A 411 -37.85 -14.92 -13.94
C GLN A 411 -37.19 -15.22 -12.62
N SER A 412 -36.66 -14.22 -11.92
CA SER A 412 -36.37 -14.33 -10.47
C SER A 412 -37.64 -14.18 -9.61
N PHE A 413 -38.76 -13.87 -10.26
CA PHE A 413 -40.06 -13.66 -9.66
C PHE A 413 -40.95 -14.81 -10.13
N ASP A 414 -41.30 -15.72 -9.23
CA ASP A 414 -42.21 -16.80 -9.54
C ASP A 414 -43.58 -16.22 -9.90
N GLN A 415 -43.81 -16.02 -11.20
CA GLN A 415 -45.06 -15.47 -11.73
C GLN A 415 -46.26 -16.32 -11.33
N VAL A 416 -46.07 -17.63 -11.20
CA VAL A 416 -47.14 -18.55 -10.81
C VAL A 416 -47.48 -18.34 -9.34
N ALA A 417 -46.48 -18.30 -8.48
CA ALA A 417 -46.67 -18.02 -7.07
C ALA A 417 -47.24 -16.60 -6.83
N TRP A 418 -46.81 -15.61 -7.61
CA TRP A 418 -47.35 -14.25 -7.57
C TRP A 418 -48.82 -14.18 -8.00
N GLN A 419 -49.19 -14.87 -9.07
CA GLN A 419 -50.56 -14.88 -9.56
C GLN A 419 -51.47 -15.65 -8.60
N ALA A 420 -51.06 -16.80 -8.11
CA ALA A 420 -51.76 -17.56 -7.08
C ALA A 420 -51.95 -16.76 -5.79
N TRP A 421 -50.95 -16.00 -5.39
CA TRP A 421 -51.03 -15.12 -4.23
C TRP A 421 -51.94 -13.92 -4.47
N LYS A 422 -51.92 -13.27 -5.65
CA LYS A 422 -52.91 -12.24 -6.06
C LYS A 422 -54.33 -12.74 -6.00
N ASP A 423 -54.56 -13.93 -6.53
CA ASP A 423 -55.87 -14.53 -6.55
C ASP A 423 -56.37 -14.90 -5.13
N SER A 424 -55.46 -15.33 -4.27
CA SER A 424 -55.77 -15.59 -2.86
C SER A 424 -56.16 -14.31 -2.10
N ILE A 425 -55.47 -13.18 -2.34
CA ILE A 425 -55.80 -11.88 -1.73
C ILE A 425 -57.08 -11.28 -2.31
N ARG A 426 -57.33 -11.48 -3.61
CA ARG A 426 -58.55 -11.01 -4.28
C ARG A 426 -59.80 -11.65 -3.71
N ASN A 427 -59.67 -12.90 -3.26
CA ASN A 427 -60.76 -13.69 -2.71
C ASN A 427 -60.87 -13.60 -1.18
N ASN A 428 -60.00 -12.88 -0.51
CA ASN A 428 -59.98 -12.75 0.94
C ASN A 428 -60.59 -11.38 1.38
N PRO A 429 -61.51 -11.33 2.35
CA PRO A 429 -62.17 -10.10 2.80
C PRO A 429 -61.31 -9.15 3.67
N GLU A 430 -59.98 -9.31 3.65
CA GLU A 430 -59.06 -8.41 4.41
C GLU A 430 -59.17 -6.92 3.99
N SER A 431 -58.91 -6.04 4.92
CA SER A 431 -58.93 -4.60 4.69
C SER A 431 -57.85 -4.20 3.63
N PRO A 432 -58.06 -3.08 2.89
CA PRO A 432 -57.08 -2.58 1.93
C PRO A 432 -55.65 -2.40 2.50
N ALA A 433 -55.59 -2.02 3.78
CA ALA A 433 -54.30 -1.86 4.46
C ALA A 433 -53.56 -3.20 4.70
N GLN A 434 -54.30 -4.23 5.14
CA GLN A 434 -53.76 -5.56 5.34
C GLN A 434 -53.33 -6.21 4.03
N LYS A 435 -54.11 -5.99 2.93
CA LYS A 435 -53.71 -6.43 1.59
C LYS A 435 -52.42 -5.75 1.11
N LYS A 436 -52.26 -4.45 1.35
CA LYS A 436 -51.01 -3.73 1.02
C LYS A 436 -49.85 -4.27 1.82
N GLU A 437 -50.02 -4.52 3.13
CA GLU A 437 -48.99 -5.06 3.99
C GLU A 437 -48.55 -6.47 3.62
N ALA A 438 -49.52 -7.34 3.29
CA ALA A 438 -49.24 -8.69 2.81
C ALA A 438 -48.51 -8.69 1.46
N LEU A 439 -48.94 -7.81 0.54
CA LEU A 439 -48.30 -7.58 -0.75
C LEU A 439 -46.84 -7.14 -0.58
N PHE A 440 -46.62 -6.22 0.37
CA PHE A 440 -45.27 -5.72 0.67
C PHE A 440 -44.40 -6.82 1.26
N LYS A 441 -44.87 -7.60 2.23
CA LYS A 441 -44.11 -8.71 2.81
C LYS A 441 -43.70 -9.76 1.75
N PHE A 442 -44.59 -10.10 0.86
CA PHE A 442 -44.30 -11.01 -0.24
C PHE A 442 -43.26 -10.41 -1.21
N TYR A 443 -43.45 -9.14 -1.57
CA TYR A 443 -42.57 -8.43 -2.47
C TYR A 443 -41.15 -8.32 -1.91
N LEU A 444 -40.98 -8.11 -0.59
CA LEU A 444 -39.70 -8.10 0.08
C LEU A 444 -38.96 -9.44 0.04
N GLN A 445 -39.71 -10.55 -0.01
CA GLN A 445 -39.13 -11.90 -0.04
C GLN A 445 -38.62 -12.30 -1.42
N VAL A 446 -39.18 -11.73 -2.46
CA VAL A 446 -39.05 -12.27 -3.85
C VAL A 446 -38.20 -11.35 -4.73
N HIS A 447 -38.04 -10.07 -4.40
CA HIS A 447 -37.31 -9.13 -5.25
C HIS A 447 -35.88 -8.82 -4.80
N PRO A 448 -34.92 -8.83 -5.74
CA PRO A 448 -33.58 -8.34 -5.49
C PRO A 448 -33.59 -6.83 -5.14
N ASP A 449 -32.53 -6.34 -4.55
CA ASP A 449 -32.34 -4.92 -4.26
C ASP A 449 -32.43 -4.07 -5.53
N GLY A 450 -33.01 -2.87 -5.42
CA GLY A 450 -33.12 -1.93 -6.51
C GLY A 450 -31.74 -1.45 -6.98
N GLN A 451 -31.66 -1.14 -8.26
CA GLN A 451 -30.43 -0.59 -8.84
C GLN A 451 -30.26 0.87 -8.47
N ARG A 452 -29.12 1.18 -7.86
CA ARG A 452 -28.74 2.56 -7.52
C ARG A 452 -28.04 3.24 -8.69
N TYR A 453 -28.41 4.47 -8.97
CA TYR A 453 -27.73 5.37 -9.87
C TYR A 453 -27.85 6.82 -9.41
N TYR A 454 -27.16 7.73 -10.07
CA TYR A 454 -27.15 9.14 -9.71
C TYR A 454 -27.58 9.97 -10.91
N ARG A 455 -28.31 11.05 -10.65
CA ARG A 455 -28.62 12.03 -11.68
C ARG A 455 -28.70 13.46 -11.14
N SER A 456 -28.61 14.44 -12.06
CA SER A 456 -28.96 15.82 -11.75
C SER A 456 -30.42 16.03 -12.07
N HIS A 457 -31.19 16.50 -11.09
CA HIS A 457 -32.60 16.84 -11.24
C HIS A 457 -32.75 18.35 -11.24
N PRO A 458 -33.60 18.95 -12.10
CA PRO A 458 -33.72 20.40 -12.20
C PRO A 458 -34.11 21.07 -10.86
N GLU A 459 -34.99 20.46 -10.07
CA GLU A 459 -35.50 21.03 -8.81
C GLU A 459 -34.75 20.57 -7.55
N TYR A 460 -34.32 19.33 -7.56
CA TYR A 460 -33.70 18.70 -6.39
C TYR A 460 -32.17 18.70 -6.44
N GLY A 461 -31.58 19.24 -7.51
CA GLY A 461 -30.13 19.20 -7.72
C GLY A 461 -29.61 17.77 -7.98
N HIS A 462 -28.55 17.37 -7.32
CA HIS A 462 -28.04 16.00 -7.44
C HIS A 462 -28.88 15.04 -6.59
N VAL A 463 -29.30 13.92 -7.18
CA VAL A 463 -30.20 12.93 -6.58
C VAL A 463 -29.57 11.54 -6.66
N VAL A 464 -29.73 10.76 -5.59
CA VAL A 464 -29.47 9.33 -5.56
C VAL A 464 -30.77 8.62 -5.89
N CYS A 465 -30.77 7.88 -6.98
CA CYS A 465 -31.97 7.18 -7.47
C CYS A 465 -31.84 5.68 -7.24
N PHE A 466 -32.96 5.07 -6.91
CA PHE A 466 -33.11 3.63 -6.88
C PHE A 466 -34.26 3.23 -7.84
N ALA A 467 -33.97 2.30 -8.74
CA ALA A 467 -34.97 1.76 -9.65
C ALA A 467 -35.29 0.30 -9.32
N LEU A 468 -36.56 -0.01 -9.22
CA LEU A 468 -37.08 -1.35 -8.96
C LEU A 468 -38.20 -1.69 -9.94
N PRO A 469 -38.29 -2.95 -10.43
CA PRO A 469 -39.50 -3.42 -11.08
C PRO A 469 -40.67 -3.36 -10.11
N GLY A 470 -41.84 -2.99 -10.63
CA GLY A 470 -43.08 -2.95 -9.88
C GLY A 470 -43.70 -4.33 -9.68
N PRO A 471 -44.77 -4.43 -8.85
CA PRO A 471 -45.47 -5.67 -8.61
C PRO A 471 -46.27 -6.19 -9.80
N GLU A 472 -46.46 -5.37 -10.84
CA GLU A 472 -47.14 -5.80 -12.07
C GLU A 472 -46.16 -5.81 -13.25
N PRO A 473 -46.34 -6.73 -14.20
CA PRO A 473 -45.51 -6.76 -15.41
C PRO A 473 -45.56 -5.44 -16.16
N GLY A 474 -44.38 -4.90 -16.55
CA GLY A 474 -44.28 -3.60 -17.22
C GLY A 474 -44.33 -2.38 -16.33
N GLN A 475 -44.45 -2.57 -15.03
CA GLN A 475 -44.33 -1.49 -14.04
C GLN A 475 -42.93 -1.40 -13.48
N TYR A 476 -42.48 -0.15 -13.29
CA TYR A 476 -41.19 0.17 -12.68
C TYR A 476 -41.36 1.38 -11.80
N TYR A 477 -40.56 1.41 -10.73
CA TYR A 477 -40.54 2.53 -9.82
C TYR A 477 -39.14 3.11 -9.73
N GLU A 478 -39.07 4.42 -9.63
CA GLU A 478 -37.84 5.17 -9.30
C GLU A 478 -38.12 5.99 -8.05
N ALA A 479 -37.30 5.78 -7.03
CA ALA A 479 -37.27 6.60 -5.83
C ALA A 479 -36.03 7.51 -5.84
N GLY A 480 -36.26 8.81 -5.63
CA GLY A 480 -35.18 9.81 -5.54
C GLY A 480 -34.94 10.25 -4.11
N TYR A 481 -33.66 10.27 -3.71
CA TYR A 481 -33.21 10.74 -2.40
C TYR A 481 -32.17 11.86 -2.58
N SER A 482 -32.07 12.77 -1.62
CA SER A 482 -31.12 13.87 -1.67
C SER A 482 -29.68 13.34 -1.71
N TYR A 483 -28.92 13.73 -2.74
CA TYR A 483 -27.49 13.44 -2.79
C TYR A 483 -26.72 14.16 -1.68
N GLN A 484 -27.17 15.32 -1.27
CA GLN A 484 -26.56 16.07 -0.17
C GLN A 484 -26.73 15.34 1.17
N GLU A 485 -27.93 14.82 1.45
CA GLU A 485 -28.18 14.01 2.65
C GLU A 485 -27.35 12.70 2.63
N PHE A 486 -27.27 12.04 1.48
CA PHE A 486 -26.37 10.89 1.30
C PHE A 486 -24.93 11.24 1.67
N ARG A 487 -24.41 12.37 1.19
CA ARG A 487 -23.05 12.83 1.51
C ARG A 487 -22.89 13.16 2.99
N GLN A 488 -23.91 13.75 3.64
CA GLN A 488 -23.86 14.03 5.08
C GLN A 488 -23.83 12.76 5.92
N GLU A 489 -24.58 11.74 5.55
CA GLU A 489 -24.49 10.42 6.21
C GLU A 489 -23.11 9.79 6.05
N GLN A 490 -22.55 9.82 4.85
CA GLN A 490 -21.19 9.35 4.61
C GLN A 490 -20.14 10.17 5.40
N MET A 491 -20.35 11.47 5.55
CA MET A 491 -19.46 12.36 6.28
C MET A 491 -19.34 12.00 7.76
N LYS A 492 -20.41 11.53 8.40
CA LYS A 492 -20.37 11.13 9.83
C LYS A 492 -19.32 10.04 10.07
N VAL A 493 -19.30 9.01 9.21
CA VAL A 493 -18.30 7.92 9.27
C VAL A 493 -16.93 8.45 8.88
N ALA A 494 -16.84 9.18 7.78
CA ALA A 494 -15.58 9.70 7.26
C ALA A 494 -14.89 10.67 8.24
N LEU A 495 -15.66 11.48 8.98
CA LEU A 495 -15.11 12.41 9.97
C LEU A 495 -14.46 11.65 11.15
N ALA A 496 -15.10 10.60 11.65
CA ALA A 496 -14.53 9.74 12.68
C ALA A 496 -13.22 9.08 12.20
N GLU A 497 -13.19 8.57 10.98
CA GLU A 497 -12.00 8.01 10.37
C GLU A 497 -10.89 9.05 10.15
N MET A 498 -11.24 10.28 9.78
CA MET A 498 -10.27 11.37 9.63
C MET A 498 -9.59 11.70 10.97
N TRP A 499 -10.36 11.78 12.06
CA TRP A 499 -9.78 11.97 13.39
C TRP A 499 -8.90 10.79 13.81
N MET A 500 -9.30 9.58 13.47
CA MET A 500 -8.50 8.37 13.73
C MET A 500 -7.19 8.39 12.92
N LEU A 501 -7.23 8.81 11.66
CA LEU A 501 -6.02 9.00 10.83
C LEU A 501 -5.07 10.04 11.45
N ILE A 502 -5.59 11.19 11.87
CA ILE A 502 -4.80 12.24 12.53
C ILE A 502 -4.18 11.68 13.82
N GLY A 503 -4.95 10.98 14.64
CA GLY A 503 -4.46 10.34 15.86
C GLY A 503 -3.33 9.32 15.58
N CYS A 504 -3.52 8.45 14.60
CA CYS A 504 -2.50 7.50 14.16
C CYS A 504 -1.21 8.19 13.67
N LEU A 505 -1.36 9.26 12.88
CA LEU A 505 -0.21 10.06 12.41
C LEU A 505 0.56 10.68 13.58
N LEU A 506 -0.15 11.25 14.55
CA LEU A 506 0.47 11.86 15.74
C LEU A 506 1.19 10.79 16.57
N ILE A 507 0.58 9.64 16.79
CA ILE A 507 1.20 8.52 17.52
C ILE A 507 2.49 8.06 16.83
N VAL A 508 2.48 7.92 15.50
CA VAL A 508 3.68 7.49 14.76
C VAL A 508 4.74 8.57 14.74
N LEU A 509 4.39 9.80 14.41
CA LEU A 509 5.35 10.88 14.23
C LEU A 509 5.95 11.34 15.56
N ILE A 510 5.17 11.39 16.61
CA ILE A 510 5.60 11.86 17.92
C ILE A 510 5.93 10.68 18.84
N GLY A 511 4.98 9.77 19.04
CA GLY A 511 5.13 8.66 19.98
C GLY A 511 6.26 7.72 19.61
N PHE A 512 6.30 7.23 18.38
CA PHE A 512 7.36 6.32 17.93
C PHE A 512 8.72 7.02 17.89
N ARG A 513 8.74 8.32 17.47
CA ARG A 513 10.00 9.08 17.49
C ARG A 513 10.53 9.25 18.90
N LEU A 514 9.69 9.57 19.87
CA LEU A 514 10.11 9.70 21.28
C LEU A 514 10.50 8.35 21.84
N PHE A 515 9.68 7.32 21.63
CA PHE A 515 9.93 5.97 22.10
C PHE A 515 11.25 5.42 21.56
N PHE A 516 11.41 5.33 20.25
CA PHE A 516 12.63 4.77 19.66
C PHE A 516 13.88 5.61 19.90
N LYS A 517 13.72 6.95 20.01
CA LYS A 517 14.84 7.79 20.36
C LYS A 517 15.37 7.43 21.75
N GLN A 518 14.50 7.38 22.75
CA GLN A 518 14.89 7.15 24.14
C GLN A 518 15.30 5.70 24.40
N THR A 519 14.57 4.74 23.83
CA THR A 519 14.78 3.32 24.15
C THR A 519 15.88 2.66 23.30
N LEU A 520 16.12 3.15 22.09
CA LEU A 520 17.02 2.50 21.14
C LEU A 520 18.18 3.41 20.69
N ILE A 521 17.87 4.64 20.22
CA ILE A 521 18.84 5.47 19.53
C ILE A 521 19.84 6.09 20.51
N ASP A 522 19.33 6.74 21.55
CA ASP A 522 20.19 7.44 22.53
C ASP A 522 21.15 6.45 23.22
N PRO A 523 20.72 5.25 23.68
CA PRO A 523 21.63 4.23 24.20
C PRO A 523 22.66 3.72 23.18
N LEU A 524 22.23 3.46 21.92
CA LEU A 524 23.15 3.04 20.87
C LEU A 524 24.17 4.12 20.49
N GLN A 525 23.75 5.39 20.44
CA GLN A 525 24.66 6.51 20.23
C GLN A 525 25.65 6.68 21.39
N ALA A 526 25.18 6.51 22.62
CA ALA A 526 26.05 6.52 23.79
C ALA A 526 27.10 5.40 23.72
N LEU A 527 26.68 4.17 23.31
CA LEU A 527 27.60 3.07 23.06
C LEU A 527 28.61 3.39 21.98
N LEU A 528 28.16 3.95 20.83
CA LEU A 528 29.05 4.33 19.74
C LEU A 528 30.07 5.39 20.16
N GLN A 529 29.62 6.41 20.88
CA GLN A 529 30.50 7.46 21.44
C GLN A 529 31.48 6.87 22.47
N GLY A 530 31.00 5.91 23.28
CA GLY A 530 31.80 5.17 24.20
C GLY A 530 32.95 4.40 23.52
N VAL A 531 32.61 3.68 22.44
CA VAL A 531 33.58 2.97 21.61
C VAL A 531 34.62 3.95 20.99
N GLN A 532 34.13 5.09 20.47
CA GLN A 532 35.04 6.12 19.92
C GLN A 532 36.00 6.66 20.97
N LYS A 533 35.55 6.92 22.21
CA LYS A 533 36.39 7.39 23.31
C LYS A 533 37.42 6.33 23.73
N ILE A 534 37.06 5.06 23.75
CA ILE A 534 38.01 3.97 23.99
C ILE A 534 39.09 3.95 22.91
N ASN A 535 38.71 4.10 21.64
CA ASN A 535 39.68 4.16 20.53
C ASN A 535 40.62 5.34 20.60
N THR A 536 40.23 6.45 21.26
CA THR A 536 41.11 7.61 21.54
C THR A 536 41.89 7.46 22.86
N GLY A 537 41.74 6.34 23.56
CA GLY A 537 42.52 6.03 24.77
C GLY A 537 41.86 6.39 26.09
N ASP A 538 40.68 7.00 26.09
CA ASP A 538 39.92 7.30 27.29
C ASP A 538 39.22 6.04 27.84
N LEU A 539 39.82 5.41 28.81
CA LEU A 539 39.29 4.22 29.49
C LEU A 539 38.53 4.56 30.79
N ASN A 540 38.31 5.85 31.10
CA ASN A 540 37.53 6.24 32.28
C ASN A 540 36.04 6.36 32.05
N ILE A 541 35.60 5.92 30.88
CA ILE A 541 34.19 5.98 30.50
C ILE A 541 33.38 4.84 31.15
N ARG A 542 32.22 5.18 31.68
CA ARG A 542 31.20 4.23 32.10
C ARG A 542 29.87 4.70 31.62
N LEU A 543 29.23 3.89 30.80
CA LEU A 543 27.91 4.21 30.26
C LEU A 543 26.80 3.79 31.24
N PRO A 544 25.78 4.63 31.48
CA PRO A 544 24.68 4.26 32.35
C PRO A 544 23.82 3.19 31.64
N VAL A 545 23.50 2.12 32.33
CA VAL A 545 22.51 1.12 31.87
C VAL A 545 21.13 1.69 32.16
N GLN A 546 20.45 2.21 31.14
CA GLN A 546 19.17 2.88 31.29
C GLN A 546 17.99 1.91 31.27
N VAL A 547 18.10 0.79 30.56
CA VAL A 547 17.05 -0.20 30.36
C VAL A 547 17.60 -1.59 30.59
N GLN A 548 16.79 -2.52 31.10
CA GLN A 548 17.20 -3.91 31.33
C GLN A 548 16.69 -4.81 30.20
N ASP A 549 17.13 -4.52 28.98
CA ASP A 549 16.86 -5.28 27.76
C ASP A 549 18.20 -5.68 27.09
N GLU A 550 18.15 -6.10 25.83
CA GLU A 550 19.32 -6.47 25.03
C GLU A 550 20.32 -5.31 24.91
N ILE A 551 19.82 -4.06 24.83
CA ILE A 551 20.64 -2.84 24.76
C ILE A 551 21.31 -2.62 26.13
N GLY A 552 20.58 -2.78 27.21
CA GLY A 552 21.13 -2.70 28.56
C GLY A 552 22.16 -3.79 28.83
N PHE A 553 21.92 -5.00 28.36
CA PHE A 553 22.90 -6.09 28.41
C PHE A 553 24.17 -5.76 27.62
N LEU A 554 24.01 -5.19 26.40
CA LEU A 554 25.12 -4.75 25.56
C LEU A 554 25.91 -3.63 26.25
N THR A 555 25.23 -2.65 26.85
CA THR A 555 25.83 -1.56 27.63
C THR A 555 26.59 -2.08 28.85
N GLY A 556 25.98 -3.04 29.57
CA GLY A 556 26.66 -3.69 30.69
C GLY A 556 27.88 -4.49 30.27
N SER A 557 27.81 -5.18 29.14
CA SER A 557 28.94 -5.93 28.57
C SER A 557 30.05 -5.01 28.09
N PHE A 558 29.71 -3.87 27.46
CA PHE A 558 30.65 -2.83 27.12
C PHE A 558 31.36 -2.30 28.36
N ASN A 559 30.65 -1.95 29.44
CA ASN A 559 31.27 -1.47 30.69
C ASN A 559 32.19 -2.53 31.30
N ARG A 560 31.86 -3.80 31.24
CA ARG A 560 32.74 -4.89 31.68
C ARG A 560 33.99 -4.97 30.84
N MET A 561 33.85 -4.88 29.51
CA MET A 561 34.99 -4.85 28.58
C MET A 561 35.91 -3.69 28.87
N VAL A 562 35.38 -2.45 29.02
CA VAL A 562 36.19 -1.27 29.38
C VAL A 562 36.93 -1.48 30.69
N THR A 563 36.27 -2.03 31.70
CA THR A 563 36.87 -2.34 32.99
C THR A 563 37.99 -3.34 32.84
N SER A 564 37.81 -4.36 32.02
CA SER A 564 38.85 -5.37 31.75
C SER A 564 40.05 -4.78 31.02
N ILE A 565 39.80 -3.94 29.98
CA ILE A 565 40.87 -3.22 29.26
C ILE A 565 41.61 -2.29 30.19
N ARG A 566 40.91 -1.54 31.09
CA ARG A 566 41.53 -0.65 32.06
C ARG A 566 42.42 -1.42 33.03
N ARG A 567 41.96 -2.54 33.58
CA ARG A 567 42.72 -3.42 34.46
C ARG A 567 43.97 -3.98 33.76
N ALA A 568 43.78 -4.48 32.53
CA ALA A 568 44.88 -4.97 31.72
C ALA A 568 45.91 -3.88 31.41
N ARG A 569 45.45 -2.65 31.10
CA ARG A 569 46.33 -1.49 30.87
C ARG A 569 47.05 -1.06 32.14
N GLY A 570 46.33 -1.00 33.29
CA GLY A 570 46.94 -0.72 34.60
C GLY A 570 47.99 -1.75 34.96
N GLN A 571 47.69 -3.06 34.83
CA GLN A 571 48.62 -4.15 35.01
C GLN A 571 49.81 -4.06 34.07
N LEU A 572 49.58 -3.64 32.80
CA LEU A 572 50.65 -3.43 31.83
C LEU A 572 51.53 -2.23 32.20
N GLN A 573 50.93 -1.16 32.77
CA GLN A 573 51.67 0.01 33.19
C GLN A 573 52.48 -0.25 34.45
N ASP A 574 51.93 -1.01 35.42
CA ASP A 574 52.63 -1.52 36.60
C ASP A 574 53.74 -2.50 36.16
N TYR A 575 53.46 -3.31 35.17
CA TYR A 575 54.47 -4.21 34.57
C TYR A 575 55.55 -3.43 33.83
N ALA A 576 55.17 -2.39 33.07
CA ALA A 576 56.13 -1.54 32.35
C ALA A 576 57.08 -0.81 33.32
N THR A 577 56.52 -0.21 34.40
CA THR A 577 57.37 0.40 35.45
C THR A 577 58.24 -0.64 36.13
N THR A 578 57.72 -1.82 36.43
CA THR A 578 58.50 -2.91 37.02
C THR A 578 59.55 -3.47 36.03
N LEU A 579 59.24 -3.44 34.71
CA LEU A 579 60.19 -3.82 33.65
C LEU A 579 61.27 -2.76 33.43
N GLU A 580 60.88 -1.43 33.47
CA GLU A 580 61.86 -0.35 33.39
C GLU A 580 62.89 -0.46 34.54
N ASP A 581 62.42 -0.71 35.77
CA ASP A 581 63.30 -0.97 36.90
C ASP A 581 64.16 -2.23 36.72
N ARG A 582 63.61 -3.28 36.06
CA ARG A 582 64.38 -4.50 35.75
C ARG A 582 65.28 -4.36 34.52
N VAL A 583 64.88 -3.58 33.50
CA VAL A 583 65.66 -3.31 32.29
C VAL A 583 66.92 -2.49 32.64
N GLN A 584 66.80 -1.54 33.54
CA GLN A 584 68.00 -0.87 34.09
C GLN A 584 68.96 -1.85 34.82
N ALA A 585 68.44 -2.94 35.38
CA ALA A 585 69.25 -3.95 36.06
C ALA A 585 69.82 -5.04 35.12
N ARG A 586 69.25 -5.19 33.89
CA ARG A 586 69.60 -6.29 32.99
C ARG A 586 69.89 -5.91 31.54
N THR A 587 70.50 -4.77 31.29
CA THR A 587 70.97 -4.33 29.97
C THR A 587 72.14 -5.18 29.41
N LEU A 588 72.41 -6.30 30.03
CA LEU A 588 73.61 -7.14 29.70
C LEU A 588 73.29 -8.52 29.13
N GLU A 589 72.01 -8.87 28.89
CA GLU A 589 71.78 -10.25 28.36
C GLU A 589 70.94 -10.29 27.08
N LEU A 590 71.62 -10.85 26.09
CA LEU A 590 71.12 -11.14 24.73
C LEU A 590 69.91 -12.15 24.67
N GLN A 591 69.42 -12.55 25.85
CA GLN A 591 68.33 -13.53 25.93
C GLN A 591 66.89 -12.96 25.84
N ASP A 592 66.77 -11.62 25.83
CA ASP A 592 65.44 -10.98 25.93
C ASP A 592 64.64 -10.96 24.58
N THR A 593 65.38 -11.11 23.45
CA THR A 593 64.71 -11.05 22.12
C THR A 593 63.87 -12.28 21.80
N VAL A 594 64.32 -13.46 22.27
CA VAL A 594 63.57 -14.71 22.04
C VAL A 594 62.31 -14.77 22.92
N LYS A 595 62.40 -14.21 24.16
CA LYS A 595 61.26 -14.19 25.04
C LYS A 595 60.13 -13.25 24.57
N ARG A 596 60.50 -12.11 23.94
CA ARG A 596 59.52 -11.20 23.32
C ARG A 596 58.67 -11.81 22.24
N ILE A 597 59.26 -12.64 21.41
CA ILE A 597 58.53 -13.31 20.28
C ILE A 597 57.52 -14.34 20.85
N GLN A 598 57.91 -15.03 21.92
CA GLN A 598 57.00 -15.99 22.58
C GLN A 598 55.82 -15.31 23.30
N ASP A 599 56.06 -14.14 23.94
CA ASP A 599 55.00 -13.40 24.65
C ASP A 599 53.96 -12.79 23.70
N LEU A 600 54.41 -12.28 22.53
CA LEU A 600 53.50 -11.76 21.49
C LEU A 600 52.63 -12.87 20.93
N LYS A 601 53.19 -14.03 20.70
CA LYS A 601 52.42 -15.20 20.23
C LYS A 601 51.39 -15.65 21.29
N THR A 602 51.81 -15.66 22.55
CA THR A 602 50.93 -16.09 23.66
C THR A 602 49.78 -15.10 23.87
N ARG A 603 50.01 -13.80 23.63
CA ARG A 603 48.93 -12.79 23.71
C ARG A 603 47.93 -12.95 22.56
N GLN A 604 48.44 -13.09 21.36
CA GLN A 604 47.59 -13.32 20.20
C GLN A 604 46.75 -14.60 20.36
N ASP A 605 47.36 -15.66 20.86
CA ASP A 605 46.67 -16.90 21.17
C ASP A 605 45.70 -16.74 22.36
N GLY A 606 45.98 -15.82 23.30
CA GLY A 606 45.08 -15.43 24.40
C GLY A 606 43.82 -14.68 23.93
N ASP A 607 43.99 -13.74 23.01
CA ASP A 607 42.86 -13.00 22.40
C ASP A 607 41.97 -13.95 21.60
N PHE A 608 42.59 -14.87 20.87
CA PHE A 608 41.86 -15.92 20.18
C PHE A 608 41.11 -16.83 21.15
N PHE A 609 41.70 -17.18 22.26
CA PHE A 609 41.07 -17.97 23.31
C PHE A 609 39.87 -17.27 23.93
N LEU A 610 40.01 -16.00 24.32
CA LEU A 610 38.91 -15.23 24.91
C LEU A 610 37.73 -15.08 23.94
N THR A 611 38.04 -14.81 22.66
CA THR A 611 37.00 -14.69 21.63
C THR A 611 36.32 -16.05 21.36
N SER A 612 37.10 -17.14 21.33
CA SER A 612 36.54 -18.48 21.15
C SER A 612 35.60 -18.86 22.30
N LEU A 613 35.89 -18.45 23.53
CA LEU A 613 35.00 -18.67 24.67
C LEU A 613 33.66 -17.94 24.55
N LEU A 614 33.62 -16.80 23.85
CA LEU A 614 32.37 -16.07 23.60
C LEU A 614 31.54 -16.71 22.50
N ILE A 615 32.20 -17.30 21.49
CA ILE A 615 31.52 -17.89 20.35
C ILE A 615 31.06 -19.32 20.66
N HIS A 616 31.89 -20.07 21.37
CA HIS A 616 31.65 -21.49 21.63
C HIS A 616 30.26 -21.78 22.26
N PRO A 617 29.76 -20.99 23.25
CA PRO A 617 28.44 -21.22 23.79
C PRO A 617 27.29 -20.95 22.80
N LEU A 618 27.53 -20.08 21.82
CA LEU A 618 26.57 -19.75 20.78
C LEU A 618 26.52 -20.82 19.69
N THR A 619 27.67 -21.50 19.47
CA THR A 619 27.77 -22.63 18.54
C THR A 619 27.36 -23.92 19.24
N SER A 620 26.07 -24.12 19.36
CA SER A 620 25.54 -25.25 20.11
C SER A 620 24.45 -25.98 19.35
N ASN A 621 24.47 -27.29 19.47
CA ASN A 621 23.34 -28.11 19.08
C ASN A 621 22.46 -28.34 20.34
N GLN A 622 21.38 -27.58 20.43
CA GLN A 622 20.38 -27.70 21.51
C GLN A 622 19.11 -28.43 21.03
N VAL A 623 19.27 -29.25 20.00
CA VAL A 623 18.18 -30.03 19.45
C VAL A 623 17.95 -31.26 20.29
N SER A 624 16.72 -31.43 20.75
CA SER A 624 16.25 -32.66 21.40
C SER A 624 15.09 -33.21 20.59
N SER A 625 15.40 -34.10 19.66
CA SER A 625 14.40 -34.70 18.80
C SER A 625 14.63 -36.21 18.67
N PRO A 626 13.57 -36.99 18.76
CA PRO A 626 13.67 -38.45 18.50
C PRO A 626 13.74 -38.79 17.01
N SER A 627 13.37 -37.87 16.12
CA SER A 627 13.19 -38.14 14.72
C SER A 627 14.27 -37.51 13.82
N ILE A 628 14.92 -36.46 14.30
CA ILE A 628 15.88 -35.68 13.51
C ILE A 628 17.18 -35.57 14.31
N ASN A 629 18.28 -36.01 13.69
CA ASN A 629 19.61 -35.82 14.25
C ASN A 629 20.34 -34.73 13.47
N ILE A 630 21.00 -33.84 14.17
CA ILE A 630 21.87 -32.81 13.56
C ILE A 630 23.29 -33.05 14.05
N ASP A 631 24.18 -33.30 13.12
CA ASP A 631 25.60 -33.33 13.37
C ASP A 631 26.25 -32.06 12.82
N MET A 632 26.97 -31.37 13.68
CA MET A 632 27.68 -30.14 13.31
C MET A 632 29.15 -30.40 13.18
N LEU A 633 29.69 -30.14 12.00
CA LEU A 633 31.13 -30.14 11.76
C LEU A 633 31.56 -28.69 11.52
N LEU A 634 32.24 -28.13 12.50
CA LEU A 634 32.81 -26.80 12.38
C LEU A 634 34.32 -26.89 12.37
N HIS A 635 34.94 -26.36 11.34
CA HIS A 635 36.39 -26.36 11.20
C HIS A 635 36.89 -24.97 10.81
N GLN A 636 37.53 -24.31 11.73
CA GLN A 636 38.00 -22.92 11.54
C GLN A 636 39.42 -22.91 10.97
N LYS A 637 39.67 -22.02 10.04
CA LYS A 637 40.97 -21.94 9.32
C LYS A 637 42.14 -21.59 10.23
N LYS A 638 41.94 -20.80 11.25
CA LYS A 638 43.00 -20.37 12.15
C LYS A 638 43.00 -21.22 13.42
N ARG A 639 44.09 -22.00 13.58
CA ARG A 639 44.37 -22.72 14.82
C ARG A 639 45.18 -21.84 15.76
N PHE A 640 44.88 -21.90 17.02
CA PHE A 640 45.63 -21.28 18.09
C PHE A 640 45.83 -22.25 19.23
N SER A 641 46.92 -22.03 19.99
CA SER A 641 47.22 -22.80 21.17
C SER A 641 47.49 -21.80 22.32
N PHE A 642 46.64 -21.80 23.31
CA PHE A 642 46.78 -20.92 24.47
C PHE A 642 46.84 -21.76 25.75
N ARG A 643 48.00 -21.79 26.40
CA ARG A 643 48.31 -22.67 27.53
C ARG A 643 48.11 -24.16 27.17
N ARG A 644 47.12 -24.82 27.82
CA ARG A 644 46.74 -26.21 27.55
C ARG A 644 45.57 -26.35 26.55
N TRP A 645 45.06 -25.24 26.07
CA TRP A 645 43.91 -25.23 25.21
C TRP A 645 44.37 -25.04 23.76
N GLU A 646 43.97 -25.96 22.94
CA GLU A 646 44.06 -25.83 21.48
C GLU A 646 42.66 -25.58 20.96
N GLY A 647 42.53 -24.63 20.09
CA GLY A 647 41.26 -24.26 19.53
C GLY A 647 41.40 -23.71 18.12
N GLU A 648 40.28 -23.54 17.52
CA GLU A 648 40.15 -22.93 16.19
C GLU A 648 39.32 -21.68 16.31
N ILE A 649 39.60 -20.65 15.47
CA ILE A 649 38.86 -19.41 15.44
C ILE A 649 38.70 -18.91 14.02
N GLY A 650 37.51 -18.49 13.68
CA GLY A 650 37.16 -17.97 12.35
C GLY A 650 35.76 -17.39 12.31
N GLY A 651 35.24 -17.29 11.11
CA GLY A 651 33.93 -16.71 10.83
C GLY A 651 32.79 -17.71 10.73
N ASP A 652 33.11 -19.02 10.63
CA ASP A 652 32.09 -20.03 10.52
C ASP A 652 31.31 -20.17 11.83
N PHE A 653 30.01 -20.30 11.70
CA PHE A 653 29.06 -20.40 12.80
C PHE A 653 27.99 -21.40 12.47
N CYS A 654 27.73 -22.33 13.39
CA CYS A 654 26.63 -23.28 13.31
C CYS A 654 25.88 -23.30 14.64
N SER A 655 24.58 -23.24 14.57
CA SER A 655 23.73 -23.41 15.76
C SER A 655 22.41 -24.08 15.39
N ALA A 656 21.86 -24.86 16.30
CA ALA A 656 20.58 -25.50 16.09
C ALA A 656 19.79 -25.59 17.39
N HIS A 657 18.50 -25.34 17.28
CA HIS A 657 17.57 -25.26 18.40
C HIS A 657 16.26 -25.93 18.05
N THR A 658 15.50 -26.27 19.08
CA THR A 658 14.11 -26.71 18.93
C THR A 658 13.18 -25.59 19.31
N ILE A 659 12.27 -25.20 18.42
CA ILE A 659 11.27 -24.18 18.70
C ILE A 659 9.86 -24.72 18.49
N GLN A 660 8.89 -24.04 19.05
CA GLN A 660 7.49 -24.36 18.85
C GLN A 660 6.83 -23.30 17.97
N LEU A 661 6.21 -23.73 16.86
CA LEU A 661 5.40 -22.86 16.03
C LEU A 661 4.06 -23.54 15.77
N ARG A 662 2.97 -22.84 16.05
CA ARG A 662 1.60 -23.32 15.85
C ARG A 662 1.29 -24.65 16.55
N GLY A 663 1.95 -24.91 17.67
CA GLY A 663 1.77 -26.16 18.42
C GLY A 663 2.53 -27.35 17.85
N HIS A 664 3.36 -27.16 16.82
CA HIS A 664 4.26 -28.16 16.27
C HIS A 664 5.71 -27.87 16.66
N SER A 665 6.46 -28.92 16.85
CA SER A 665 7.90 -28.83 17.11
C SER A 665 8.66 -28.69 15.79
N TYR A 666 9.54 -27.72 15.76
CA TYR A 666 10.44 -27.47 14.64
C TYR A 666 11.88 -27.41 15.11
N ILE A 667 12.75 -27.93 14.28
CA ILE A 667 14.17 -27.79 14.46
C ILE A 667 14.68 -26.68 13.55
N VAL A 668 15.27 -25.69 14.18
CA VAL A 668 15.89 -24.56 13.49
C VAL A 668 17.40 -24.78 13.48
N PHE A 669 18.00 -24.52 12.34
CA PHE A 669 19.46 -24.52 12.23
C PHE A 669 19.93 -23.29 11.44
N LEU A 670 21.06 -22.76 11.87
CA LEU A 670 21.80 -21.71 11.15
C LEU A 670 23.21 -22.24 10.89
N ASN A 671 23.61 -22.20 9.63
CA ASN A 671 24.99 -22.36 9.22
C ASN A 671 25.42 -21.10 8.48
N GLY A 672 26.45 -20.41 8.94
CA GLY A 672 26.90 -19.15 8.38
C GLY A 672 28.41 -19.00 8.43
N ASP A 673 28.91 -18.17 7.51
CA ASP A 673 30.33 -17.75 7.46
C ASP A 673 30.41 -16.24 7.41
N ALA A 674 30.96 -15.67 8.46
CA ALA A 674 31.21 -14.23 8.56
C ALA A 674 32.56 -13.86 7.94
N MET A 675 32.52 -12.87 7.06
CA MET A 675 33.70 -12.39 6.34
C MET A 675 34.80 -11.95 7.30
N GLY A 676 36.02 -12.44 7.06
CA GLY A 676 37.21 -12.02 7.79
C GLY A 676 38.09 -13.21 8.23
N LYS A 677 39.34 -12.91 8.57
CA LYS A 677 40.29 -13.93 9.06
C LYS A 677 40.44 -13.82 10.58
N SER A 678 40.44 -14.95 11.23
CA SER A 678 40.70 -15.05 12.69
C SER A 678 39.71 -14.21 13.52
N LEU A 679 40.19 -13.18 14.19
CA LEU A 679 39.38 -12.35 15.11
C LEU A 679 38.27 -11.57 14.43
N GLN A 680 38.51 -11.12 13.21
CA GLN A 680 37.50 -10.35 12.45
C GLN A 680 36.31 -11.25 12.06
N GLY A 681 36.58 -12.43 11.53
CA GLY A 681 35.53 -13.40 11.23
C GLY A 681 34.81 -13.83 12.52
N ALA A 682 35.59 -14.07 13.58
CA ALA A 682 35.04 -14.43 14.89
C ALA A 682 34.08 -13.37 15.46
N ALA A 683 34.39 -12.09 15.29
CA ALA A 683 33.49 -11.01 15.68
C ALA A 683 32.17 -11.05 14.88
N GLY A 684 32.22 -11.34 13.60
CA GLY A 684 31.02 -11.51 12.77
C GLY A 684 30.21 -12.74 13.19
N ALA A 685 30.90 -13.87 13.45
CA ALA A 685 30.28 -15.09 13.96
C ALA A 685 29.61 -14.85 15.32
N LEU A 686 30.24 -14.07 16.19
CA LEU A 686 29.67 -13.70 17.50
C LEU A 686 28.40 -12.88 17.34
N ILE A 687 28.40 -11.89 16.45
CA ILE A 687 27.23 -11.06 16.16
C ILE A 687 26.11 -11.94 15.57
N LEU A 688 26.45 -12.76 14.58
CA LEU A 688 25.50 -13.68 13.95
C LEU A 688 24.84 -14.59 14.99
N GLY A 689 25.68 -15.21 15.82
CA GLY A 689 25.23 -16.12 16.89
C GLY A 689 24.41 -15.43 17.97
N SER A 690 24.85 -14.24 18.41
CA SER A 690 24.14 -13.50 19.47
C SER A 690 22.76 -13.05 19.02
N VAL A 691 22.64 -12.59 17.77
CA VAL A 691 21.35 -12.18 17.19
C VAL A 691 20.46 -13.39 17.00
N PHE A 692 21.01 -14.46 16.45
CA PHE A 692 20.27 -15.69 16.26
C PHE A 692 19.74 -16.25 17.59
N GLU A 693 20.56 -16.30 18.60
CA GLU A 693 20.15 -16.71 19.94
C GLU A 693 19.06 -15.82 20.53
N SER A 694 19.16 -14.49 20.31
CA SER A 694 18.13 -13.53 20.71
C SER A 694 16.79 -13.82 20.00
N ILE A 695 16.82 -14.16 18.71
CA ILE A 695 15.64 -14.53 17.94
C ILE A 695 15.02 -15.81 18.51
N ILE A 696 15.84 -16.83 18.80
CA ILE A 696 15.38 -18.09 19.37
C ILE A 696 14.72 -17.87 20.75
N GLN A 697 15.42 -17.20 21.66
CA GLN A 697 14.89 -16.93 23.02
C GLN A 697 13.59 -16.14 22.97
N ARG A 698 13.50 -15.14 22.08
CA ARG A 698 12.28 -14.38 21.88
C ARG A 698 11.15 -15.24 21.30
N THR A 699 11.47 -16.19 20.42
CA THR A 699 10.48 -17.14 19.89
C THR A 699 9.93 -18.05 20.99
N GLU A 700 10.79 -18.48 21.89
CA GLU A 700 10.38 -19.30 23.05
C GLU A 700 9.51 -18.54 24.05
N LEU A 701 9.79 -17.24 24.24
CA LEU A 701 9.11 -16.41 25.24
C LEU A 701 7.82 -15.78 24.73
N SER A 702 7.64 -15.63 23.43
CA SER A 702 6.50 -14.93 22.84
C SER A 702 5.49 -15.88 22.24
N SER A 703 4.33 -15.98 22.85
CA SER A 703 3.20 -16.74 22.32
C SER A 703 2.72 -16.22 20.95
N GLU A 704 2.91 -14.93 20.66
CA GLU A 704 2.56 -14.32 19.38
C GLU A 704 3.48 -14.83 18.26
N ILE A 705 4.78 -14.89 18.52
CA ILE A 705 5.76 -15.42 17.56
C ILE A 705 5.51 -16.90 17.30
N GLN A 706 5.12 -17.65 18.34
CA GLN A 706 4.80 -19.08 18.22
C GLN A 706 3.54 -19.35 17.37
N THR A 707 2.73 -18.36 17.06
CA THR A 707 1.60 -18.51 16.12
C THR A 707 1.98 -18.37 14.65
N LEU A 708 3.19 -17.92 14.35
CA LEU A 708 3.65 -17.74 13.00
C LEU A 708 3.76 -19.08 12.23
N TYR A 709 3.57 -19.00 10.92
CA TYR A 709 3.92 -20.09 10.03
C TYR A 709 5.46 -20.21 9.91
N PRO A 710 6.00 -21.41 9.74
CA PRO A 710 7.45 -21.61 9.70
C PRO A 710 8.16 -20.78 8.63
N GLU A 711 7.55 -20.63 7.46
CA GLU A 711 8.06 -19.78 6.38
C GLU A 711 8.06 -18.29 6.74
N MET A 712 7.07 -17.83 7.49
CA MET A 712 7.00 -16.44 7.94
C MET A 712 8.03 -16.18 9.04
N TRP A 713 8.13 -17.09 9.98
CA TRP A 713 9.14 -17.02 11.02
C TRP A 713 10.55 -17.00 10.41
N LEU A 714 10.81 -17.88 9.45
CA LEU A 714 12.09 -17.98 8.73
C LEU A 714 12.45 -16.67 8.05
N ARG A 715 11.50 -16.09 7.35
CA ARG A 715 11.67 -14.79 6.68
C ARG A 715 11.99 -13.68 7.68
N ASP A 716 11.22 -13.61 8.76
CA ASP A 716 11.36 -12.53 9.74
C ASP A 716 12.69 -12.65 10.49
N ALA A 717 13.10 -13.87 10.84
CA ALA A 717 14.41 -14.16 11.42
C ALA A 717 15.57 -13.75 10.47
N TYR A 718 15.44 -14.07 9.20
CA TYR A 718 16.42 -13.65 8.19
C TYR A 718 16.52 -12.15 8.05
N LEU A 719 15.38 -11.46 7.96
CA LEU A 719 15.35 -10.00 7.82
C LEU A 719 15.99 -9.29 9.02
N GLU A 720 15.84 -9.84 10.21
CA GLU A 720 16.47 -9.31 11.42
C GLU A 720 17.99 -9.49 11.38
N LEU A 721 18.45 -10.68 11.00
CA LEU A 721 19.88 -10.96 10.82
C LEU A 721 20.47 -10.04 9.74
N GLN A 722 19.85 -9.98 8.57
CA GLN A 722 20.28 -9.14 7.47
C GLN A 722 20.39 -7.66 7.87
N LYS A 723 19.39 -7.15 8.58
CA LYS A 723 19.36 -5.76 9.03
C LYS A 723 20.57 -5.36 9.85
N ILE A 724 21.04 -6.26 10.71
CA ILE A 724 22.21 -5.98 11.54
C ILE A 724 23.49 -5.94 10.69
N PHE A 725 23.66 -6.93 9.79
CA PHE A 725 24.85 -6.94 8.94
C PHE A 725 24.87 -5.78 7.94
N CYS A 726 23.72 -5.28 7.49
CA CYS A 726 23.63 -4.07 6.67
C CYS A 726 24.10 -2.80 7.39
N THR A 727 24.11 -2.76 8.73
CA THR A 727 24.62 -1.59 9.49
C THR A 727 26.14 -1.42 9.43
N PHE A 728 26.85 -2.45 9.00
CA PHE A 728 28.30 -2.44 8.88
C PHE A 728 28.84 -1.92 7.53
N ASP A 729 27.97 -1.37 6.67
CA ASP A 729 28.33 -0.75 5.37
C ASP A 729 29.30 -1.60 4.50
N GLY A 730 29.19 -2.93 4.59
CA GLY A 730 30.03 -3.87 3.87
C GLY A 730 31.36 -4.22 4.53
N TYR A 731 31.72 -3.60 5.66
CA TYR A 731 32.94 -3.96 6.40
C TYR A 731 32.86 -5.32 7.10
N MET A 732 31.62 -5.77 7.36
CA MET A 732 31.35 -7.10 7.89
C MET A 732 30.14 -7.67 7.17
N MET A 733 30.33 -8.79 6.50
CA MET A 733 29.30 -9.53 5.83
C MET A 733 29.29 -10.97 6.35
N ALA A 734 28.14 -11.60 6.29
CA ALA A 734 28.02 -13.02 6.57
C ALA A 734 27.15 -13.67 5.48
N SER A 735 27.62 -14.80 4.98
CA SER A 735 26.78 -15.71 4.21
C SER A 735 26.16 -16.73 5.16
N MET A 736 24.93 -17.14 4.91
CA MET A 736 24.28 -18.10 5.80
C MET A 736 23.21 -18.94 5.10
N VAL A 737 23.02 -20.14 5.63
CA VAL A 737 21.80 -20.94 5.43
C VAL A 737 21.06 -21.01 6.75
N LEU A 738 19.82 -20.55 6.74
CA LEU A 738 18.88 -20.66 7.83
C LEU A 738 17.76 -21.61 7.43
N GLY A 739 17.51 -22.63 8.24
CA GLY A 739 16.48 -23.61 7.94
C GLY A 739 15.63 -23.98 9.14
N VAL A 740 14.39 -24.39 8.85
CA VAL A 740 13.39 -24.83 9.81
C VAL A 740 12.81 -26.14 9.34
N VAL A 741 12.93 -27.19 10.12
CA VAL A 741 12.47 -28.53 9.79
C VAL A 741 11.36 -28.94 10.74
N GLU A 742 10.22 -29.32 10.23
CA GLU A 742 9.15 -29.87 11.05
C GLU A 742 9.50 -31.26 11.54
N GLU A 743 9.49 -31.47 12.84
CA GLU A 743 9.97 -32.70 13.44
C GLU A 743 9.18 -33.93 13.01
N HIS A 744 7.86 -33.79 12.81
CA HIS A 744 6.99 -34.91 12.50
C HIS A 744 7.02 -35.30 11.01
N SER A 745 6.97 -34.32 10.12
CA SER A 745 6.89 -34.56 8.68
C SER A 745 8.25 -34.60 7.99
N GLY A 746 9.28 -34.02 8.62
CA GLY A 746 10.58 -33.77 8.00
C GLY A 746 10.55 -32.70 6.91
N LEU A 747 9.44 -31.94 6.77
CA LEU A 747 9.34 -30.84 5.84
C LEU A 747 10.28 -29.72 6.26
N MET A 748 11.16 -29.32 5.35
CA MET A 748 12.17 -28.30 5.61
C MET A 748 11.91 -27.06 4.77
N TYR A 749 11.80 -25.92 5.46
CA TYR A 749 11.90 -24.61 4.86
C TYR A 749 13.31 -24.08 5.10
N TYR A 750 13.94 -23.54 4.10
CA TYR A 750 15.26 -22.93 4.27
C TYR A 750 15.44 -21.71 3.41
N LEU A 751 16.36 -20.85 3.83
CA LEU A 751 16.80 -19.67 3.12
C LEU A 751 18.31 -19.72 3.00
N ASN A 752 18.81 -19.50 1.80
CA ASN A 752 20.24 -19.41 1.53
C ASN A 752 20.62 -17.96 1.13
N ALA A 753 21.41 -17.33 1.98
CA ALA A 753 21.94 -15.98 1.78
C ALA A 753 23.42 -16.08 1.40
N GLU A 754 23.69 -16.22 0.11
CA GLU A 754 25.04 -16.26 -0.47
C GLU A 754 25.97 -17.32 0.15
N HIS A 755 25.40 -18.34 0.78
CA HIS A 755 26.15 -19.44 1.39
C HIS A 755 26.24 -20.64 0.43
N PRO A 756 27.21 -21.55 0.56
CA PRO A 756 27.25 -22.77 -0.25
C PRO A 756 25.91 -23.50 -0.24
N TRP A 757 25.51 -24.00 -1.41
CA TRP A 757 24.23 -24.65 -1.58
C TRP A 757 24.10 -25.89 -0.69
N PRO A 758 23.00 -26.05 0.03
CA PRO A 758 22.72 -27.29 0.75
C PRO A 758 22.59 -28.46 -0.24
N VAL A 759 23.08 -29.59 0.17
CA VAL A 759 23.04 -30.82 -0.62
C VAL A 759 22.09 -31.81 0.06
N LEU A 760 21.13 -32.28 -0.72
CA LEU A 760 20.24 -33.37 -0.28
C LEU A 760 20.89 -34.70 -0.66
N TYR A 761 21.16 -35.52 0.35
CA TYR A 761 21.63 -36.88 0.16
C TYR A 761 20.51 -37.85 0.51
N ARG A 762 20.04 -38.59 -0.48
CA ARG A 762 18.98 -39.60 -0.33
C ARG A 762 19.27 -40.83 -1.20
N ASP A 763 19.06 -41.99 -0.68
CA ASP A 763 19.22 -43.27 -1.41
C ASP A 763 20.57 -43.43 -2.09
N GLY A 764 21.65 -42.96 -1.42
CA GLY A 764 23.01 -43.05 -1.97
C GLY A 764 23.36 -41.98 -3.03
N GLN A 765 22.46 -41.06 -3.32
CA GLN A 765 22.67 -39.99 -4.32
C GLN A 765 22.64 -38.61 -3.66
N ALA A 766 23.57 -37.78 -4.11
CA ALA A 766 23.59 -36.36 -3.73
C ALA A 766 22.96 -35.50 -4.84
N SER A 767 22.05 -34.60 -4.44
CA SER A 767 21.39 -33.67 -5.33
C SER A 767 21.25 -32.30 -4.68
N PHE A 768 21.06 -31.28 -5.47
CA PHE A 768 20.64 -30.00 -4.92
C PHE A 768 19.11 -29.98 -4.71
N PRO A 769 18.63 -29.45 -3.61
CA PRO A 769 17.19 -29.27 -3.39
C PRO A 769 16.58 -28.43 -4.53
N VAL A 770 15.38 -28.83 -4.98
CA VAL A 770 14.63 -28.02 -5.94
C VAL A 770 14.15 -26.75 -5.23
N ILE A 771 14.47 -25.60 -5.81
CA ILE A 771 14.02 -24.31 -5.30
C ILE A 771 12.70 -23.98 -6.01
N GLU A 772 11.61 -23.94 -5.29
CA GLU A 772 10.44 -23.19 -5.72
C GLU A 772 10.74 -21.70 -5.45
N GLN A 773 10.84 -20.95 -6.54
CA GLN A 773 11.10 -19.50 -6.50
C GLN A 773 9.85 -18.74 -6.07
#